data_5548f5a676682d86f5d2db775ca35323
#
_entry.id   5548f5a676682d86f5d2db775ca35323
#
_cell.length_a   1.000
_cell.length_b   1.000
_cell.length_c   1.000
_cell.angle_alpha   90.00
_cell.angle_beta   90.00
_cell.angle_gamma   90.00
#
_symmetry.space_group_name_H-M   'P 1'
#
loop_
_entity.id
_entity.type
_entity.pdbx_description
1 polymer ?
#
loop_
_entity_poly.entity_id
_entity_poly.type
_entity_poly.pdbx_seq_one_letter_code
_entity_poly.pdbx_strand_id
1 'polypeptide(L)'
;MEALLILVIVAALLALGYAAFNFIGVKKLDEGTDRMKEIAAAIRVGANAFITYEYKIIAVVVVIIAIAFAAIFTVQYGEFSWEPSVCFMIGVIMSASAGWVGMKIATYANVRVSNTARNTKNIGSTLKVALKGGSVMGLCVGGFALLGLFLVYIIFGFGLNMLDIEALRGAHVFTQCLSCYALGCSIVAMFNRVGGGIYTKAADMGADLVGKTEAHIPEDDPRNPATIADNVGDNVGDVAGLGSDLLESFVGAISSAIILAVSLYLSNVANNLEVSDEMLSKMMYFPLVFAAIGLIASILGIAYVLLKKGSDNPHRDLNISTWSAAGITIIGGFVATYLLFNGENADILKVAGFNIGFISPWIAASLGVVSGVIIGGIAEYYTSYDYKPTQTIAQASKEGAALTITQGLSVGMKSCMYPLIVLGITTYVSYAVSGMFGIAMAAVGMLSFVSATVSVDTYGPISDNAGGIAEMSELEPEVREITDKLDSVGNTTAAIGKGFAIGSASLAALSLMVSFLYAFQPEGSNLDLNFTNPLILAGALVGGALPYLFSGMLIEAVANAARKMVEEVRRQFRDIPGILEGKAKPDCKTCIEISSQGALKEMRMPAIISIIFPVIAGFLFGPYFVGGLLIGATLSAIMLAIFTGNAGGAWDNGKKYIESGAIEGQGKGSPAHDAAVVGDTVGDPLKDTVGPSLDILIKIMSTVSLVAAVMFYNYNLLYLIFGIK
;
A
#
# COMPACT_ATOMS: atom_id res chain seq x y z
N MET A 1 -17.19 27.59 0.21
CA MET A 1 -16.70 26.35 -0.44
C MET A 1 -15.30 26.52 -1.02
N GLU A 2 -15.00 27.56 -1.78
CA GLU A 2 -13.65 27.82 -2.30
C GLU A 2 -12.55 27.86 -1.22
N ALA A 3 -12.84 28.44 -0.05
CA ALA A 3 -11.90 28.48 1.07
C ALA A 3 -11.49 27.08 1.59
N LEU A 4 -12.34 26.06 1.45
CA LEU A 4 -12.04 24.68 1.85
C LEU A 4 -11.10 23.99 0.86
N LEU A 5 -11.22 24.28 -0.43
CA LEU A 5 -10.25 23.80 -1.43
C LEU A 5 -8.88 24.45 -1.24
N ILE A 6 -8.83 25.70 -0.76
CA ILE A 6 -7.58 26.35 -0.36
C ILE A 6 -6.90 25.57 0.76
N LEU A 7 -7.65 25.05 1.74
CA LEU A 7 -7.09 24.19 2.79
C LEU A 7 -6.42 22.93 2.20
N VAL A 8 -7.05 22.30 1.21
CA VAL A 8 -6.54 21.07 0.58
C VAL A 8 -5.19 21.32 -0.10
N ILE A 9 -5.12 22.39 -0.93
CA ILE A 9 -3.86 22.71 -1.62
C ILE A 9 -2.78 23.18 -0.66
N VAL A 10 -3.12 23.95 0.37
CA VAL A 10 -2.19 24.38 1.41
C VAL A 10 -1.63 23.19 2.17
N ALA A 11 -2.47 22.23 2.57
CA ALA A 11 -2.03 21.01 3.24
C ALA A 11 -1.07 20.19 2.35
N ALA A 12 -1.41 20.01 1.06
CA ALA A 12 -0.57 19.31 0.10
C ALA A 12 0.80 19.99 -0.08
N LEU A 13 0.82 21.31 -0.28
CA LEU A 13 2.05 22.08 -0.45
C LEU A 13 2.90 22.13 0.81
N LEU A 14 2.29 22.20 2.00
CA LEU A 14 3.00 22.12 3.27
C LEU A 14 3.66 20.75 3.45
N ALA A 15 2.95 19.67 3.12
CA ALA A 15 3.50 18.31 3.19
C ALA A 15 4.69 18.14 2.24
N LEU A 16 4.54 18.52 0.98
CA LEU A 16 5.61 18.43 -0.02
C LEU A 16 6.79 19.36 0.33
N GLY A 17 6.51 20.56 0.84
CA GLY A 17 7.54 21.49 1.33
C GLY A 17 8.32 20.92 2.52
N TYR A 18 7.63 20.29 3.47
CA TYR A 18 8.27 19.64 4.62
C TYR A 18 9.04 18.38 4.21
N ALA A 19 8.52 17.60 3.24
CA ALA A 19 9.24 16.49 2.63
C ALA A 19 10.56 16.97 1.98
N ALA A 20 10.51 18.05 1.18
CA ALA A 20 11.69 18.64 0.56
C ALA A 20 12.71 19.14 1.61
N PHE A 21 12.23 19.78 2.69
CA PHE A 21 13.09 20.21 3.81
C PHE A 21 13.79 19.02 4.47
N ASN A 22 13.07 17.94 4.74
CA ASN A 22 13.62 16.72 5.32
C ASN A 22 14.60 16.03 4.36
N PHE A 23 14.27 15.95 3.07
CA PHE A 23 15.14 15.41 2.03
C PHE A 23 16.50 16.14 1.99
N ILE A 24 16.48 17.47 1.90
CA ILE A 24 17.69 18.29 1.90
C ILE A 24 18.45 18.12 3.21
N GLY A 25 17.73 18.04 4.33
CA GLY A 25 18.33 17.84 5.64
C GLY A 25 19.07 16.51 5.78
N VAL A 26 18.51 15.41 5.28
CA VAL A 26 19.19 14.10 5.25
C VAL A 26 20.39 14.15 4.29
N LYS A 27 20.20 14.67 3.06
CA LYS A 27 21.25 14.71 2.05
C LYS A 27 22.51 15.52 2.48
N LYS A 28 22.36 16.50 3.37
CA LYS A 28 23.48 17.30 3.91
C LYS A 28 24.35 16.56 4.93
N LEU A 29 23.88 15.45 5.49
CA LEU A 29 24.66 14.65 6.42
C LEU A 29 25.78 13.91 5.68
N ASP A 30 26.89 13.68 6.37
CA ASP A 30 28.03 12.96 5.82
C ASP A 30 27.71 11.47 5.58
N GLU A 31 28.27 10.92 4.51
CA GLU A 31 28.11 9.50 4.11
C GLU A 31 29.12 8.56 4.82
N GLY A 32 30.08 9.10 5.53
CA GLY A 32 31.07 8.32 6.30
C GLY A 32 32.31 7.91 5.51
N THR A 33 32.77 6.69 5.71
CA THR A 33 34.01 6.17 5.14
C THR A 33 33.94 6.00 3.62
N ASP A 34 35.07 5.89 2.96
CA ASP A 34 35.09 5.68 1.51
C ASP A 34 34.45 4.34 1.12
N ARG A 35 34.54 3.30 1.98
CA ARG A 35 33.87 2.03 1.78
C ARG A 35 32.35 2.16 1.86
N MET A 36 31.84 2.90 2.85
CA MET A 36 30.41 3.21 2.95
C MET A 36 29.89 3.94 1.72
N LYS A 37 30.65 4.91 1.21
CA LYS A 37 30.30 5.66 -0.02
C LYS A 37 30.27 4.76 -1.26
N GLU A 38 31.24 3.81 -1.39
CA GLU A 38 31.30 2.84 -2.49
C GLU A 38 30.05 1.97 -2.50
N ILE A 39 29.67 1.37 -1.36
CA ILE A 39 28.50 0.50 -1.20
C ILE A 39 27.22 1.31 -1.47
N ALA A 40 27.05 2.46 -0.85
CA ALA A 40 25.89 3.32 -1.06
C ALA A 40 25.76 3.78 -2.52
N ALA A 41 26.86 4.02 -3.22
CA ALA A 41 26.84 4.34 -4.64
C ALA A 41 26.37 3.16 -5.48
N ALA A 42 26.80 1.93 -5.16
CA ALA A 42 26.36 0.71 -5.85
C ALA A 42 24.85 0.48 -5.66
N ILE A 43 24.33 0.62 -4.43
CA ILE A 43 22.90 0.53 -4.13
C ILE A 43 22.12 1.59 -4.92
N ARG A 44 22.57 2.85 -4.94
CA ARG A 44 21.92 3.93 -5.71
C ARG A 44 21.90 3.67 -7.21
N VAL A 45 22.97 3.13 -7.76
CA VAL A 45 23.05 2.78 -9.19
C VAL A 45 22.06 1.66 -9.51
N GLY A 46 22.01 0.62 -8.68
CA GLY A 46 21.08 -0.50 -8.85
C GLY A 46 19.62 -0.07 -8.78
N ALA A 47 19.24 0.66 -7.73
CA ALA A 47 17.88 1.16 -7.55
C ALA A 47 17.44 2.10 -8.69
N ASN A 48 18.33 2.98 -9.16
CA ASN A 48 18.05 3.83 -10.32
C ASN A 48 17.89 3.04 -11.63
N ALA A 49 18.70 2.02 -11.83
CA ALA A 49 18.62 1.16 -13.02
C ALA A 49 17.26 0.43 -13.07
N PHE A 50 16.85 -0.18 -11.95
CA PHE A 50 15.56 -0.86 -11.85
C PHE A 50 14.39 0.08 -12.14
N ILE A 51 14.24 1.18 -11.39
CA ILE A 51 13.14 2.13 -11.57
C ILE A 51 13.11 2.73 -12.97
N THR A 52 14.27 3.02 -13.56
CA THR A 52 14.33 3.57 -14.93
C THR A 52 13.80 2.55 -15.95
N TYR A 53 14.12 1.29 -15.78
CA TYR A 53 13.64 0.24 -16.66
C TYR A 53 12.15 -0.04 -16.46
N GLU A 54 11.69 -0.10 -15.22
CA GLU A 54 10.30 -0.28 -14.85
C GLU A 54 9.42 0.86 -15.40
N TYR A 55 9.82 2.10 -15.21
CA TYR A 55 9.05 3.28 -15.69
C TYR A 55 8.99 3.37 -17.21
N LYS A 56 9.96 2.86 -17.94
CA LYS A 56 9.85 2.72 -19.40
C LYS A 56 8.74 1.75 -19.81
N ILE A 57 8.59 0.63 -19.09
CA ILE A 57 7.52 -0.33 -19.35
C ILE A 57 6.17 0.30 -18.98
N ILE A 58 6.08 0.93 -17.80
CA ILE A 58 4.88 1.64 -17.36
C ILE A 58 4.47 2.68 -18.40
N ALA A 59 5.40 3.49 -18.91
CA ALA A 59 5.08 4.51 -19.91
C ALA A 59 4.44 3.93 -21.18
N VAL A 60 4.91 2.77 -21.66
CA VAL A 60 4.31 2.10 -22.82
C VAL A 60 2.88 1.62 -22.50
N VAL A 61 2.69 0.98 -21.35
CA VAL A 61 1.37 0.49 -20.90
C VAL A 61 0.40 1.65 -20.72
N VAL A 62 0.84 2.73 -20.10
CA VAL A 62 0.05 3.95 -19.87
C VAL A 62 -0.42 4.60 -21.16
N VAL A 63 0.45 4.71 -22.16
CA VAL A 63 0.06 5.28 -23.45
C VAL A 63 -1.01 4.42 -24.13
N ILE A 64 -0.87 3.09 -24.09
CA ILE A 64 -1.86 2.16 -24.66
C ILE A 64 -3.22 2.32 -23.97
N ILE A 65 -3.23 2.35 -22.62
CA ILE A 65 -4.47 2.50 -21.84
C ILE A 65 -5.09 3.89 -22.06
N ALA A 66 -4.30 4.96 -22.10
CA ALA A 66 -4.80 6.32 -22.33
C ALA A 66 -5.48 6.46 -23.71
N ILE A 67 -4.90 5.85 -24.77
CA ILE A 67 -5.51 5.79 -26.10
C ILE A 67 -6.80 4.97 -26.07
N ALA A 68 -6.80 3.83 -25.39
CA ALA A 68 -7.99 3.00 -25.23
C ALA A 68 -9.12 3.76 -24.54
N PHE A 69 -8.83 4.51 -23.47
CA PHE A 69 -9.82 5.34 -22.79
C PHE A 69 -10.38 6.45 -23.66
N ALA A 70 -9.52 7.19 -24.38
CA ALA A 70 -10.00 8.19 -25.31
C ALA A 70 -10.97 7.60 -26.36
N ALA A 71 -10.68 6.41 -26.87
CA ALA A 71 -11.57 5.71 -27.81
C ALA A 71 -12.87 5.24 -27.14
N ILE A 72 -12.78 4.60 -25.96
CA ILE A 72 -13.92 4.07 -25.21
C ILE A 72 -14.89 5.19 -24.86
N PHE A 73 -14.42 6.27 -24.23
CA PHE A 73 -15.27 7.36 -23.80
C PHE A 73 -15.83 8.18 -24.98
N THR A 74 -15.09 8.30 -26.09
CA THR A 74 -15.61 8.89 -27.32
C THR A 74 -16.81 8.09 -27.87
N VAL A 75 -16.72 6.76 -27.83
CA VAL A 75 -17.87 5.91 -28.24
C VAL A 75 -19.03 6.01 -27.25
N GLN A 76 -18.73 6.07 -25.96
CA GLN A 76 -19.75 6.13 -24.91
C GLN A 76 -20.54 7.46 -24.92
N TYR A 77 -19.86 8.58 -25.12
CA TYR A 77 -20.49 9.93 -25.08
C TYR A 77 -20.93 10.43 -26.46
N GLY A 78 -20.47 9.79 -27.53
CA GLY A 78 -20.77 10.24 -28.92
C GLY A 78 -19.98 11.47 -29.37
N GLU A 79 -19.12 12.00 -28.50
CA GLU A 79 -18.25 13.14 -28.76
C GLU A 79 -16.82 12.81 -28.35
N PHE A 80 -15.81 13.48 -28.92
CA PHE A 80 -14.41 13.22 -28.56
C PHE A 80 -14.14 13.58 -27.10
N SER A 81 -13.94 12.56 -26.28
CA SER A 81 -13.67 12.70 -24.85
C SER A 81 -12.24 12.29 -24.53
N TRP A 82 -11.44 13.25 -24.15
CA TRP A 82 -10.02 13.12 -23.81
C TRP A 82 -9.76 13.28 -22.31
N GLU A 83 -10.72 13.84 -21.58
CA GLU A 83 -10.60 14.27 -20.21
C GLU A 83 -10.26 13.13 -19.24
N PRO A 84 -10.96 11.96 -19.30
CA PRO A 84 -10.63 10.83 -18.44
C PRO A 84 -9.23 10.28 -18.70
N SER A 85 -8.76 10.32 -19.97
CA SER A 85 -7.41 9.89 -20.33
C SER A 85 -6.34 10.78 -19.72
N VAL A 86 -6.55 12.10 -19.72
CA VAL A 86 -5.61 13.06 -19.07
C VAL A 86 -5.64 12.89 -17.56
N CYS A 87 -6.80 12.69 -16.94
CA CYS A 87 -6.89 12.40 -15.50
C CYS A 87 -6.14 11.11 -15.13
N PHE A 88 -6.25 10.07 -15.95
CA PHE A 88 -5.47 8.84 -15.82
C PHE A 88 -3.96 9.13 -15.84
N MET A 89 -3.48 9.94 -16.80
CA MET A 89 -2.06 10.31 -16.88
C MET A 89 -1.60 11.14 -15.68
N ILE A 90 -2.44 12.04 -15.15
CA ILE A 90 -2.14 12.79 -13.91
C ILE A 90 -1.94 11.81 -12.75
N GLY A 91 -2.82 10.80 -12.61
CA GLY A 91 -2.69 9.77 -11.58
C GLY A 91 -1.37 9.01 -11.66
N VAL A 92 -0.99 8.59 -12.87
CA VAL A 92 0.30 7.94 -13.14
C VAL A 92 1.47 8.82 -12.71
N ILE A 93 1.46 10.10 -13.10
CA ILE A 93 2.55 11.04 -12.78
C ILE A 93 2.67 11.24 -11.27
N MET A 94 1.56 11.41 -10.55
CA MET A 94 1.58 11.63 -9.10
C MET A 94 2.12 10.40 -8.37
N SER A 95 1.64 9.20 -8.69
CA SER A 95 2.08 7.95 -8.06
C SER A 95 3.54 7.62 -8.40
N ALA A 96 3.95 7.76 -9.66
CA ALA A 96 5.33 7.55 -10.08
C ALA A 96 6.29 8.53 -9.40
N SER A 97 5.89 9.80 -9.23
CA SER A 97 6.68 10.82 -8.54
C SER A 97 6.89 10.46 -7.07
N ALA A 98 5.85 9.99 -6.38
CA ALA A 98 5.94 9.55 -4.98
C ALA A 98 6.91 8.38 -4.83
N GLY A 99 6.76 7.32 -5.63
CA GLY A 99 7.64 6.15 -5.61
C GLY A 99 9.11 6.52 -5.92
N TRP A 100 9.33 7.36 -6.93
CA TRP A 100 10.67 7.81 -7.29
C TRP A 100 11.34 8.62 -6.17
N VAL A 101 10.63 9.59 -5.56
CA VAL A 101 11.17 10.39 -4.44
C VAL A 101 11.45 9.51 -3.23
N GLY A 102 10.55 8.56 -2.91
CA GLY A 102 10.70 7.62 -1.80
C GLY A 102 11.95 6.74 -1.95
N MET A 103 12.14 6.11 -3.11
CA MET A 103 13.32 5.33 -3.40
C MET A 103 14.61 6.19 -3.32
N LYS A 104 14.55 7.41 -3.85
CA LYS A 104 15.71 8.32 -3.80
C LYS A 104 16.10 8.65 -2.36
N ILE A 105 15.15 9.06 -1.52
CA ILE A 105 15.49 9.41 -0.14
C ILE A 105 15.99 8.20 0.66
N ALA A 106 15.40 7.01 0.47
CA ALA A 106 15.83 5.81 1.16
C ALA A 106 17.31 5.49 0.84
N THR A 107 17.69 5.46 -0.44
CA THR A 107 19.07 5.22 -0.85
C THR A 107 20.07 6.29 -0.39
N TYR A 108 19.61 7.49 -0.08
CA TYR A 108 20.45 8.52 0.57
C TYR A 108 20.47 8.37 2.10
N ALA A 109 19.36 7.95 2.72
CA ALA A 109 19.23 7.84 4.16
C ALA A 109 20.02 6.65 4.73
N ASN A 110 19.98 5.50 4.08
CA ASN A 110 20.59 4.24 4.53
C ASN A 110 22.02 4.45 5.07
N VAL A 111 22.91 4.95 4.23
CA VAL A 111 24.33 5.18 4.59
C VAL A 111 24.50 6.24 5.68
N ARG A 112 23.63 7.25 5.71
CA ARG A 112 23.68 8.33 6.69
C ARG A 112 23.18 7.91 8.06
N VAL A 113 22.26 6.94 8.10
CA VAL A 113 21.81 6.29 9.33
C VAL A 113 22.96 5.48 9.92
N SER A 114 23.67 4.64 9.12
CA SER A 114 24.86 3.91 9.55
C SER A 114 25.95 4.86 10.06
N ASN A 115 26.26 5.94 9.32
CA ASN A 115 27.29 6.89 9.74
C ASN A 115 26.89 7.69 11.00
N THR A 116 25.59 7.97 11.17
CA THR A 116 25.10 8.60 12.39
C THR A 116 25.22 7.67 13.59
N ALA A 117 24.89 6.39 13.43
CA ALA A 117 25.11 5.38 14.48
C ALA A 117 26.58 5.30 14.87
N ARG A 118 27.50 5.28 13.88
CA ARG A 118 28.94 5.24 14.08
C ARG A 118 29.45 6.47 14.85
N ASN A 119 29.05 7.67 14.45
CA ASN A 119 29.57 8.91 15.02
C ASN A 119 28.97 9.25 16.39
N THR A 120 27.69 8.92 16.61
CA THR A 120 26.99 9.34 17.83
C THR A 120 26.88 8.24 18.87
N LYS A 121 26.95 6.97 18.46
CA LYS A 121 26.70 5.79 19.29
C LYS A 121 25.40 5.92 20.11
N ASN A 122 24.40 6.59 19.55
CA ASN A 122 23.14 6.91 20.20
C ASN A 122 21.94 6.54 19.35
N ILE A 123 21.12 5.63 19.85
CA ILE A 123 19.95 5.09 19.16
C ILE A 123 18.92 6.19 18.82
N GLY A 124 18.68 7.13 19.73
CA GLY A 124 17.71 8.19 19.52
C GLY A 124 18.11 9.18 18.42
N SER A 125 19.41 9.46 18.28
CA SER A 125 19.93 10.31 17.19
C SER A 125 19.84 9.60 15.86
N THR A 126 20.13 8.33 15.83
CA THR A 126 20.07 7.47 14.62
C THR A 126 18.62 7.30 14.17
N LEU A 127 17.67 7.04 15.09
CA LEU A 127 16.25 6.99 14.84
C LEU A 127 15.74 8.24 14.11
N LYS A 128 16.17 9.43 14.56
CA LYS A 128 15.73 10.68 13.93
C LYS A 128 16.15 10.82 12.48
N VAL A 129 17.34 10.33 12.12
CA VAL A 129 17.78 10.34 10.72
C VAL A 129 16.97 9.37 9.87
N ALA A 130 16.74 8.16 10.38
CA ALA A 130 15.93 7.16 9.70
C ALA A 130 14.47 7.62 9.53
N LEU A 131 13.83 8.12 10.61
CA LEU A 131 12.47 8.68 10.54
C LEU A 131 12.39 9.91 9.64
N LYS A 132 13.43 10.75 9.61
CA LYS A 132 13.50 11.90 8.69
C LYS A 132 13.54 11.44 7.24
N GLY A 133 14.23 10.34 6.94
CA GLY A 133 14.19 9.67 5.64
C GLY A 133 12.79 9.14 5.32
N GLY A 134 12.22 8.34 6.22
CA GLY A 134 10.88 7.75 6.05
C GLY A 134 9.78 8.81 5.91
N SER A 135 9.88 9.94 6.63
CA SER A 135 8.90 11.02 6.55
C SER A 135 8.82 11.67 5.17
N VAL A 136 9.87 11.64 4.38
CA VAL A 136 9.82 12.15 3.00
C VAL A 136 8.84 11.32 2.17
N MET A 137 8.91 9.99 2.28
CA MET A 137 7.98 9.11 1.57
C MET A 137 6.55 9.30 2.05
N GLY A 138 6.31 9.25 3.36
CA GLY A 138 4.97 9.40 3.91
C GLY A 138 4.30 10.74 3.55
N LEU A 139 5.05 11.83 3.59
CA LEU A 139 4.54 13.16 3.21
C LEU A 139 4.33 13.29 1.69
N CYS A 140 5.14 12.61 0.86
CA CYS A 140 4.92 12.55 -0.57
C CYS A 140 3.66 11.77 -0.93
N VAL A 141 3.35 10.69 -0.22
CA VAL A 141 2.10 9.91 -0.40
C VAL A 141 0.87 10.82 -0.25
N GLY A 142 0.71 11.47 0.90
CA GLY A 142 -0.42 12.36 1.13
C GLY A 142 -0.39 13.63 0.27
N GLY A 143 0.80 14.21 0.11
CA GLY A 143 0.99 15.45 -0.64
C GLY A 143 0.68 15.31 -2.14
N PHE A 144 1.23 14.30 -2.81
CA PHE A 144 0.94 14.06 -4.24
C PHE A 144 -0.48 13.56 -4.47
N ALA A 145 -1.05 12.75 -3.57
CA ALA A 145 -2.43 12.31 -3.67
C ALA A 145 -3.40 13.50 -3.67
N LEU A 146 -3.29 14.40 -2.66
CA LEU A 146 -4.15 15.58 -2.57
C LEU A 146 -3.85 16.62 -3.64
N LEU A 147 -2.60 16.82 -4.04
CA LEU A 147 -2.23 17.71 -5.13
C LEU A 147 -2.87 17.27 -6.44
N GLY A 148 -2.79 15.99 -6.77
CA GLY A 148 -3.38 15.45 -8.00
C GLY A 148 -4.91 15.56 -8.01
N LEU A 149 -5.58 15.21 -6.91
CA LEU A 149 -7.03 15.41 -6.75
C LEU A 149 -7.42 16.89 -6.89
N PHE A 150 -6.65 17.78 -6.28
CA PHE A 150 -6.87 19.23 -6.41
C PHE A 150 -6.74 19.67 -7.87
N LEU A 151 -5.74 19.17 -8.61
CA LEU A 151 -5.58 19.49 -10.04
C LEU A 151 -6.77 18.98 -10.86
N VAL A 152 -7.28 17.78 -10.60
CA VAL A 152 -8.49 17.26 -11.24
C VAL A 152 -9.69 18.18 -10.97
N TYR A 153 -9.87 18.63 -9.72
CA TYR A 153 -10.95 19.56 -9.36
C TYR A 153 -10.81 20.91 -10.05
N ILE A 154 -9.62 21.51 -10.08
CA ILE A 154 -9.42 22.84 -10.67
C ILE A 154 -9.53 22.81 -12.19
N ILE A 155 -8.90 21.84 -12.84
CA ILE A 155 -8.84 21.79 -14.31
C ILE A 155 -10.18 21.33 -14.89
N PHE A 156 -10.68 20.18 -14.41
CA PHE A 156 -11.86 19.55 -14.98
C PHE A 156 -13.15 19.99 -14.27
N GLY A 157 -13.11 20.08 -12.95
CA GLY A 157 -14.27 20.51 -12.18
C GLY A 157 -14.67 21.97 -12.48
N PHE A 158 -13.77 22.90 -12.22
CA PHE A 158 -14.04 24.32 -12.40
C PHE A 158 -13.66 24.83 -13.78
N GLY A 159 -12.49 24.45 -14.32
CA GLY A 159 -11.98 24.97 -15.58
C GLY A 159 -12.84 24.56 -16.79
N LEU A 160 -13.31 23.31 -16.81
CA LEU A 160 -14.24 22.80 -17.84
C LEU A 160 -15.69 22.76 -17.39
N ASN A 161 -16.02 23.36 -16.22
CA ASN A 161 -17.37 23.43 -15.65
C ASN A 161 -18.06 22.09 -15.44
N MET A 162 -17.30 21.00 -15.21
CA MET A 162 -17.86 19.65 -14.99
C MET A 162 -18.48 19.45 -13.62
N LEU A 163 -18.29 20.39 -12.69
CA LEU A 163 -18.98 20.43 -11.38
C LEU A 163 -20.34 21.13 -11.45
N ASP A 164 -20.75 21.63 -12.58
CA ASP A 164 -22.12 22.07 -12.78
C ASP A 164 -23.07 20.88 -12.60
N ILE A 165 -24.11 21.09 -11.82
CA ILE A 165 -25.07 20.03 -11.46
C ILE A 165 -25.80 19.49 -12.67
N GLU A 166 -26.09 20.33 -13.67
CA GLU A 166 -26.68 19.89 -14.93
C GLU A 166 -25.71 18.99 -15.72
N ALA A 167 -24.43 19.32 -15.75
CA ALA A 167 -23.40 18.50 -16.37
C ALA A 167 -23.19 17.19 -15.62
N LEU A 168 -23.20 17.20 -14.28
CA LEU A 168 -23.15 15.98 -13.44
C LEU A 168 -24.34 15.07 -13.69
N ARG A 169 -25.54 15.63 -13.86
CA ARG A 169 -26.78 14.87 -14.19
C ARG A 169 -26.75 14.28 -15.60
N GLY A 170 -26.12 14.99 -16.55
CA GLY A 170 -26.16 14.60 -17.96
C GLY A 170 -25.15 13.53 -18.37
N ALA A 171 -23.89 13.67 -18.00
CA ALA A 171 -22.81 12.90 -18.59
C ALA A 171 -21.92 12.12 -17.60
N HIS A 172 -21.97 12.40 -16.31
CA HIS A 172 -21.11 11.77 -15.27
C HIS A 172 -19.59 11.87 -15.56
N VAL A 173 -19.17 12.78 -16.44
CA VAL A 173 -17.78 12.83 -16.93
C VAL A 173 -16.81 13.09 -15.78
N PHE A 174 -17.19 13.93 -14.81
CA PHE A 174 -16.35 14.23 -13.67
C PHE A 174 -16.08 13.00 -12.79
N THR A 175 -17.09 12.15 -12.57
CA THR A 175 -16.92 10.90 -11.80
C THR A 175 -16.03 9.92 -12.55
N GLN A 176 -16.10 9.86 -13.88
CA GLN A 176 -15.19 9.07 -14.70
C GLN A 176 -13.75 9.62 -14.66
N CYS A 177 -13.58 10.93 -14.66
CA CYS A 177 -12.27 11.56 -14.46
C CYS A 177 -11.63 11.14 -13.14
N LEU A 178 -12.39 11.13 -12.03
CA LEU A 178 -11.91 10.67 -10.72
C LEU A 178 -11.55 9.18 -10.74
N SER A 179 -12.39 8.34 -11.36
CA SER A 179 -12.13 6.90 -11.48
C SER A 179 -10.87 6.63 -12.31
N CYS A 180 -10.67 7.36 -13.42
CA CYS A 180 -9.48 7.24 -14.25
C CYS A 180 -8.23 7.76 -13.55
N TYR A 181 -8.33 8.85 -12.77
CA TYR A 181 -7.22 9.32 -11.92
C TYR A 181 -6.79 8.25 -10.91
N ALA A 182 -7.75 7.65 -10.20
CA ALA A 182 -7.49 6.55 -9.27
C ALA A 182 -6.83 5.35 -9.98
N LEU A 183 -7.33 4.95 -11.14
CA LEU A 183 -6.76 3.86 -11.93
C LEU A 183 -5.34 4.16 -12.41
N GLY A 184 -5.02 5.41 -12.72
CA GLY A 184 -3.65 5.82 -13.03
C GLY A 184 -2.69 5.56 -11.87
N CYS A 185 -3.11 5.89 -10.64
CA CYS A 185 -2.36 5.56 -9.43
C CYS A 185 -2.23 4.04 -9.25
N SER A 186 -3.30 3.27 -9.51
CA SER A 186 -3.33 1.81 -9.36
C SER A 186 -2.35 1.09 -10.30
N ILE A 187 -2.23 1.55 -11.54
CA ILE A 187 -1.28 0.95 -12.50
C ILE A 187 0.15 1.09 -12.01
N VAL A 188 0.55 2.27 -11.55
CA VAL A 188 1.91 2.46 -11.01
C VAL A 188 2.13 1.65 -9.73
N ALA A 189 1.15 1.66 -8.82
CA ALA A 189 1.22 0.89 -7.59
C ALA A 189 1.41 -0.62 -7.86
N MET A 190 0.71 -1.15 -8.86
CA MET A 190 0.84 -2.56 -9.26
C MET A 190 2.27 -2.88 -9.71
N PHE A 191 2.85 -2.07 -10.58
CA PHE A 191 4.22 -2.30 -11.04
C PHE A 191 5.21 -2.19 -9.88
N ASN A 192 5.22 -1.07 -9.16
CA ASN A 192 6.15 -0.83 -8.07
C ASN A 192 6.02 -1.88 -6.94
N ARG A 193 4.81 -2.32 -6.59
CA ARG A 193 4.60 -3.24 -5.45
C ARG A 193 4.79 -4.70 -5.85
N VAL A 194 4.21 -5.15 -6.97
CA VAL A 194 4.34 -6.54 -7.43
C VAL A 194 5.75 -6.77 -8.00
N GLY A 195 6.22 -5.86 -8.87
CA GLY A 195 7.57 -5.94 -9.46
C GLY A 195 8.65 -5.78 -8.40
N GLY A 196 8.53 -4.77 -7.54
CA GLY A 196 9.44 -4.55 -6.43
C GLY A 196 9.47 -5.72 -5.44
N GLY A 197 8.31 -6.28 -5.06
CA GLY A 197 8.22 -7.43 -4.17
C GLY A 197 8.88 -8.69 -4.74
N ILE A 198 8.67 -8.99 -6.04
CA ILE A 198 9.35 -10.12 -6.70
C ILE A 198 10.87 -9.87 -6.74
N TYR A 199 11.30 -8.63 -7.03
CA TYR A 199 12.71 -8.26 -7.05
C TYR A 199 13.37 -8.50 -5.69
N THR A 200 12.82 -7.89 -4.63
CA THR A 200 13.36 -7.95 -3.27
C THR A 200 13.47 -9.39 -2.82
N LYS A 201 12.40 -10.17 -2.92
CA LYS A 201 12.42 -11.55 -2.39
C LYS A 201 13.19 -12.53 -3.26
N ALA A 202 13.39 -12.26 -4.53
CA ALA A 202 14.32 -13.04 -5.34
C ALA A 202 15.78 -12.79 -4.96
N ALA A 203 16.14 -11.56 -4.63
CA ALA A 203 17.49 -11.20 -4.18
C ALA A 203 17.78 -11.74 -2.77
N ASP A 204 16.86 -11.52 -1.83
CA ASP A 204 16.91 -11.97 -0.45
C ASP A 204 17.03 -13.52 -0.35
N MET A 205 16.10 -14.27 -0.96
CA MET A 205 16.18 -15.73 -1.01
C MET A 205 17.48 -16.23 -1.68
N GLY A 206 17.97 -15.52 -2.70
CA GLY A 206 19.23 -15.84 -3.37
C GLY A 206 20.44 -15.63 -2.46
N ALA A 207 20.43 -14.54 -1.69
CA ALA A 207 21.47 -14.24 -0.70
C ALA A 207 21.45 -15.23 0.45
N ASP A 208 20.29 -15.52 0.99
CA ASP A 208 20.09 -16.34 2.18
C ASP A 208 20.36 -17.84 1.94
N LEU A 209 19.76 -18.42 0.89
CA LEU A 209 19.91 -19.84 0.62
C LEU A 209 21.37 -20.23 0.35
N VAL A 210 22.10 -19.41 -0.38
CA VAL A 210 23.51 -19.74 -0.70
C VAL A 210 24.46 -19.22 0.36
N GLY A 211 24.24 -17.99 0.85
CA GLY A 211 25.12 -17.37 1.84
C GLY A 211 25.01 -18.02 3.21
N LYS A 212 23.82 -18.01 3.80
CA LYS A 212 23.62 -18.49 5.17
C LYS A 212 23.62 -20.02 5.28
N THR A 213 22.91 -20.73 4.35
CA THR A 213 22.71 -22.17 4.53
C THR A 213 23.77 -23.03 3.84
N GLU A 214 24.37 -22.62 2.70
CA GLU A 214 25.35 -23.39 1.98
C GLU A 214 26.79 -22.98 2.31
N ALA A 215 27.09 -21.67 2.24
CA ALA A 215 28.41 -21.11 2.48
C ALA A 215 28.69 -20.80 3.96
N HIS A 216 27.67 -20.79 4.81
CA HIS A 216 27.74 -20.46 6.23
C HIS A 216 28.44 -19.11 6.52
N ILE A 217 28.23 -18.12 5.65
CA ILE A 217 28.70 -16.76 5.87
C ILE A 217 27.60 -15.93 6.56
N PRO A 218 27.95 -14.90 7.35
CA PRO A 218 26.97 -14.04 8.01
C PRO A 218 26.00 -13.37 7.02
N GLU A 219 24.87 -12.91 7.55
CA GLU A 219 23.97 -12.02 6.85
C GLU A 219 24.68 -10.71 6.49
N ASP A 220 24.40 -10.16 5.32
CA ASP A 220 25.02 -8.93 4.79
C ASP A 220 26.55 -9.03 4.57
N ASP A 221 27.12 -10.22 4.52
CA ASP A 221 28.56 -10.39 4.31
C ASP A 221 28.98 -9.82 2.95
N PRO A 222 30.04 -8.98 2.89
CA PRO A 222 30.51 -8.35 1.65
C PRO A 222 31.02 -9.34 0.59
N ARG A 223 31.22 -10.62 0.94
CA ARG A 223 31.60 -11.70 0.01
C ARG A 223 30.41 -12.24 -0.77
N ASN A 224 29.19 -12.04 -0.28
CA ASN A 224 27.98 -12.50 -0.96
C ASN A 224 27.60 -11.54 -2.11
N PRO A 225 27.60 -11.99 -3.38
CA PRO A 225 27.31 -11.13 -4.52
C PRO A 225 25.85 -10.63 -4.57
N ALA A 226 24.93 -11.29 -3.87
CA ALA A 226 23.53 -10.91 -3.86
C ALA A 226 23.18 -9.83 -2.82
N THR A 227 24.02 -9.58 -1.81
CA THR A 227 23.72 -8.64 -0.72
C THR A 227 23.38 -7.21 -1.20
N ILE A 228 24.11 -6.69 -2.20
CA ILE A 228 23.78 -5.36 -2.75
C ILE A 228 22.46 -5.40 -3.53
N ALA A 229 22.15 -6.50 -4.21
CA ALA A 229 20.87 -6.65 -4.90
C ALA A 229 19.69 -6.69 -3.91
N ASP A 230 19.88 -7.34 -2.76
CA ASP A 230 18.93 -7.38 -1.67
C ASP A 230 18.66 -5.97 -1.09
N ASN A 231 19.71 -5.27 -0.71
CA ASN A 231 19.59 -3.86 -0.26
C ASN A 231 18.93 -2.93 -1.31
N VAL A 232 19.13 -3.17 -2.60
CA VAL A 232 18.41 -2.46 -3.68
C VAL A 232 16.92 -2.80 -3.62
N GLY A 233 16.61 -4.07 -3.40
CA GLY A 233 15.25 -4.58 -3.32
C GLY A 233 14.41 -3.85 -2.27
N ASP A 234 14.91 -3.72 -1.05
CA ASP A 234 14.21 -3.02 0.03
C ASP A 234 13.86 -1.57 -0.32
N ASN A 235 14.80 -0.86 -0.98
CA ASN A 235 14.53 0.51 -1.43
C ASN A 235 13.45 0.59 -2.52
N VAL A 236 13.34 -0.43 -3.35
CA VAL A 236 12.38 -0.47 -4.46
C VAL A 236 11.06 -1.09 -4.03
N GLY A 237 11.08 -2.28 -3.40
CA GLY A 237 9.88 -3.02 -3.01
C GLY A 237 9.21 -2.44 -1.78
N ASP A 238 9.96 -2.28 -0.70
CA ASP A 238 9.40 -1.94 0.61
C ASP A 238 9.30 -0.43 0.86
N VAL A 239 10.02 0.40 0.09
CA VAL A 239 9.84 1.85 0.15
C VAL A 239 8.98 2.36 -1.00
N ALA A 240 9.45 2.24 -2.26
CA ALA A 240 8.72 2.79 -3.40
C ALA A 240 7.40 2.06 -3.66
N GLY A 241 7.40 0.71 -3.55
CA GLY A 241 6.22 -0.12 -3.72
C GLY A 241 5.14 0.18 -2.67
N LEU A 242 5.50 0.19 -1.38
CA LEU A 242 4.58 0.52 -0.28
C LEU A 242 3.96 1.90 -0.43
N GLY A 243 4.79 2.90 -0.74
CA GLY A 243 4.28 4.26 -0.86
C GLY A 243 3.33 4.45 -2.03
N SER A 244 3.61 3.83 -3.18
CA SER A 244 2.70 3.86 -4.35
C SER A 244 1.38 3.17 -4.04
N ASP A 245 1.39 2.05 -3.33
CA ASP A 245 0.21 1.29 -2.91
C ASP A 245 -0.68 2.08 -1.95
N LEU A 246 -0.11 2.71 -0.93
CA LEU A 246 -0.88 3.52 0.01
C LEU A 246 -1.35 4.85 -0.58
N LEU A 247 -0.62 5.43 -1.55
CA LEU A 247 -1.10 6.57 -2.33
C LEU A 247 -2.35 6.18 -3.14
N GLU A 248 -2.30 5.04 -3.82
CA GLU A 248 -3.45 4.49 -4.56
C GLU A 248 -4.65 4.29 -3.65
N SER A 249 -4.46 3.65 -2.49
CA SER A 249 -5.52 3.40 -1.52
C SER A 249 -6.18 4.71 -1.04
N PHE A 250 -5.36 5.72 -0.76
CA PHE A 250 -5.82 7.03 -0.30
C PHE A 250 -6.62 7.77 -1.38
N VAL A 251 -6.11 7.79 -2.61
CA VAL A 251 -6.81 8.36 -3.76
C VAL A 251 -8.11 7.61 -4.03
N GLY A 252 -8.07 6.27 -4.01
CA GLY A 252 -9.23 5.42 -4.25
C GLY A 252 -10.35 5.66 -3.24
N ALA A 253 -10.01 5.77 -1.95
CA ALA A 253 -10.97 6.06 -0.89
C ALA A 253 -11.62 7.44 -1.04
N ILE A 254 -10.84 8.49 -1.32
CA ILE A 254 -11.37 9.85 -1.52
C ILE A 254 -12.23 9.91 -2.79
N SER A 255 -11.73 9.36 -3.90
CA SER A 255 -12.45 9.35 -5.18
C SER A 255 -13.78 8.58 -5.06
N SER A 256 -13.78 7.41 -4.43
CA SER A 256 -15.02 6.64 -4.22
C SER A 256 -16.03 7.35 -3.36
N ALA A 257 -15.61 8.06 -2.30
CA ALA A 257 -16.51 8.85 -1.47
C ALA A 257 -17.19 9.99 -2.27
N ILE A 258 -16.43 10.65 -3.14
CA ILE A 258 -16.97 11.71 -4.01
C ILE A 258 -17.91 11.12 -5.06
N ILE A 259 -17.53 10.01 -5.71
CA ILE A 259 -18.36 9.31 -6.70
C ILE A 259 -19.69 8.86 -6.06
N LEU A 260 -19.64 8.32 -4.85
CA LEU A 260 -20.84 7.93 -4.11
C LEU A 260 -21.72 9.10 -3.73
N ALA A 261 -21.17 10.25 -3.34
CA ALA A 261 -21.95 11.46 -3.08
C ALA A 261 -22.76 11.89 -4.32
N VAL A 262 -22.11 11.91 -5.49
CA VAL A 262 -22.78 12.22 -6.78
C VAL A 262 -23.82 11.17 -7.13
N SER A 263 -23.48 9.90 -7.03
CA SER A 263 -24.38 8.79 -7.38
C SER A 263 -25.62 8.74 -6.50
N LEU A 264 -25.47 8.94 -5.18
CA LEU A 264 -26.61 9.03 -4.24
C LEU A 264 -27.51 10.22 -4.55
N TYR A 265 -26.93 11.38 -4.86
CA TYR A 265 -27.67 12.55 -5.27
C TYR A 265 -28.51 12.27 -6.53
N LEU A 266 -27.90 11.69 -7.57
CA LEU A 266 -28.60 11.35 -8.81
C LEU A 266 -29.70 10.31 -8.60
N SER A 267 -29.46 9.31 -7.76
CA SER A 267 -30.48 8.35 -7.35
C SER A 267 -31.68 9.00 -6.68
N ASN A 268 -31.42 9.92 -5.76
CA ASN A 268 -32.47 10.63 -5.04
C ASN A 268 -33.28 11.53 -5.99
N VAL A 269 -32.62 12.23 -6.92
CA VAL A 269 -33.30 13.00 -7.99
C VAL A 269 -34.21 12.10 -8.83
N ALA A 270 -33.72 10.94 -9.27
CA ALA A 270 -34.48 9.99 -10.05
C ALA A 270 -35.71 9.44 -9.32
N ASN A 271 -35.63 9.31 -7.99
CA ASN A 271 -36.71 8.89 -7.12
C ASN A 271 -37.62 10.03 -6.68
N ASN A 272 -37.50 11.23 -7.25
CA ASN A 272 -38.26 12.44 -6.92
C ASN A 272 -38.19 12.84 -5.43
N LEU A 273 -37.07 12.57 -4.76
CA LEU A 273 -36.81 13.02 -3.42
C LEU A 273 -36.33 14.49 -3.44
N GLU A 274 -36.64 15.23 -2.40
CA GLU A 274 -36.16 16.60 -2.25
C GLU A 274 -34.66 16.58 -1.92
N VAL A 275 -33.82 17.03 -2.88
CA VAL A 275 -32.38 17.08 -2.74
C VAL A 275 -31.86 18.51 -2.77
N SER A 276 -30.75 18.75 -2.08
CA SER A 276 -30.08 20.03 -2.05
C SER A 276 -28.75 19.96 -2.81
N ASP A 277 -28.58 20.85 -3.79
CA ASP A 277 -27.34 21.01 -4.56
C ASP A 277 -26.19 21.47 -3.65
N GLU A 278 -26.52 22.27 -2.62
CA GLU A 278 -25.55 22.69 -1.60
C GLU A 278 -25.06 21.48 -0.78
N MET A 279 -25.98 20.58 -0.43
CA MET A 279 -25.64 19.35 0.30
C MET A 279 -24.73 18.43 -0.51
N LEU A 280 -25.00 18.25 -1.81
CA LEU A 280 -24.11 17.52 -2.71
C LEU A 280 -22.70 18.10 -2.68
N SER A 281 -22.59 19.42 -2.86
CA SER A 281 -21.29 20.10 -2.84
C SER A 281 -20.54 19.87 -1.53
N LYS A 282 -21.22 19.96 -0.38
CA LYS A 282 -20.65 19.70 0.95
C LYS A 282 -20.18 18.25 1.09
N MET A 283 -20.96 17.28 0.61
CA MET A 283 -20.58 15.87 0.61
C MET A 283 -19.35 15.58 -0.28
N MET A 284 -19.23 16.26 -1.41
CA MET A 284 -18.07 16.13 -2.30
C MET A 284 -16.78 16.73 -1.71
N TYR A 285 -16.87 17.83 -0.97
CA TYR A 285 -15.71 18.48 -0.36
C TYR A 285 -15.26 17.82 0.95
N PHE A 286 -16.19 17.23 1.69
CA PHE A 286 -15.90 16.69 3.02
C PHE A 286 -14.78 15.64 3.04
N PRO A 287 -14.71 14.63 2.12
CA PRO A 287 -13.61 13.67 2.05
C PRO A 287 -12.24 14.34 1.85
N LEU A 288 -12.17 15.36 0.99
CA LEU A 288 -10.94 16.12 0.72
C LEU A 288 -10.47 16.90 1.94
N VAL A 289 -11.41 17.58 2.61
CA VAL A 289 -11.13 18.38 3.81
C VAL A 289 -10.67 17.49 4.96
N PHE A 290 -11.36 16.35 5.17
CA PHE A 290 -10.98 15.38 6.20
C PHE A 290 -9.58 14.81 5.94
N ALA A 291 -9.27 14.47 4.70
CA ALA A 291 -7.95 14.01 4.28
C ALA A 291 -6.87 15.09 4.47
N ALA A 292 -7.15 16.35 4.15
CA ALA A 292 -6.24 17.47 4.36
C ALA A 292 -5.93 17.70 5.85
N ILE A 293 -6.94 17.60 6.72
CA ILE A 293 -6.76 17.66 8.18
C ILE A 293 -5.85 16.53 8.66
N GLY A 294 -6.05 15.31 8.18
CA GLY A 294 -5.23 14.16 8.51
C GLY A 294 -3.77 14.31 8.05
N LEU A 295 -3.57 14.91 6.88
CA LEU A 295 -2.22 15.22 6.38
C LEU A 295 -1.52 16.26 7.26
N ILE A 296 -2.21 17.32 7.68
CA ILE A 296 -1.66 18.31 8.62
C ILE A 296 -1.37 17.66 9.98
N ALA A 297 -2.27 16.81 10.47
CA ALA A 297 -2.08 16.06 11.71
C ALA A 297 -0.84 15.16 11.64
N SER A 298 -0.61 14.51 10.50
CA SER A 298 0.58 13.70 10.25
C SER A 298 1.87 14.53 10.28
N ILE A 299 1.87 15.71 9.66
CA ILE A 299 3.00 16.66 9.73
C ILE A 299 3.33 17.00 11.21
N LEU A 300 2.31 17.29 12.01
CA LEU A 300 2.49 17.63 13.42
C LEU A 300 3.02 16.43 14.24
N GLY A 301 2.50 15.24 14.02
CA GLY A 301 2.97 14.02 14.67
C GLY A 301 4.41 13.69 14.36
N ILE A 302 4.81 13.78 13.10
CA ILE A 302 6.20 13.57 12.65
C ILE A 302 7.12 14.67 13.25
N ALA A 303 6.72 15.92 13.15
CA ALA A 303 7.49 17.05 13.66
C ALA A 303 7.73 16.93 15.18
N TYR A 304 6.74 16.49 15.94
CA TYR A 304 6.88 16.26 17.38
C TYR A 304 8.03 15.29 17.69
N VAL A 305 8.08 14.13 17.01
CA VAL A 305 9.14 13.13 17.26
C VAL A 305 10.51 13.66 16.83
N LEU A 306 10.59 14.34 15.70
CA LEU A 306 11.86 14.90 15.21
C LEU A 306 12.41 16.03 16.11
N LEU A 307 11.54 16.82 16.76
CA LEU A 307 11.92 17.91 17.65
C LEU A 307 12.18 17.47 19.09
N LYS A 308 11.57 16.38 19.55
CA LYS A 308 11.76 15.83 20.90
C LYS A 308 13.24 15.52 21.15
N LYS A 309 13.76 15.81 22.32
CA LYS A 309 15.11 15.36 22.75
C LYS A 309 15.11 13.83 22.80
N GLY A 310 16.21 13.20 22.35
CA GLY A 310 16.33 11.76 22.14
C GLY A 310 15.69 10.92 23.24
N SER A 311 15.00 9.88 22.84
CA SER A 311 14.32 8.93 23.72
C SER A 311 15.06 7.59 23.70
N ASP A 312 15.05 6.90 24.83
CA ASP A 312 15.60 5.56 24.95
C ASP A 312 14.64 4.47 24.46
N ASN A 313 13.42 4.86 24.04
CA ASN A 313 12.40 3.93 23.54
C ASN A 313 11.86 4.36 22.16
N PRO A 314 12.51 3.90 21.07
CA PRO A 314 12.12 4.21 19.69
C PRO A 314 10.69 3.82 19.34
N HIS A 315 10.26 2.63 19.74
CA HIS A 315 8.92 2.09 19.46
C HIS A 315 7.81 3.01 20.01
N ARG A 316 7.98 3.49 21.26
CA ARG A 316 7.02 4.42 21.86
C ARG A 316 6.95 5.75 21.12
N ASP A 317 8.08 6.27 20.65
CA ASP A 317 8.12 7.55 19.95
C ASP A 317 7.44 7.47 18.58
N LEU A 318 7.66 6.39 17.85
CA LEU A 318 7.01 6.16 16.56
C LEU A 318 5.49 5.99 16.73
N ASN A 319 5.04 5.22 17.72
CA ASN A 319 3.61 5.07 18.02
C ASN A 319 2.94 6.39 18.42
N ILE A 320 3.62 7.24 19.19
CA ILE A 320 3.11 8.59 19.53
C ILE A 320 2.88 9.42 18.27
N SER A 321 3.78 9.37 17.28
CA SER A 321 3.58 10.08 16.01
C SER A 321 2.27 9.70 15.34
N THR A 322 2.01 8.40 15.20
CA THR A 322 0.83 7.87 14.53
C THR A 322 -0.45 8.13 15.34
N TRP A 323 -0.44 7.85 16.65
CA TRP A 323 -1.62 8.01 17.50
C TRP A 323 -2.00 9.48 17.71
N SER A 324 -1.02 10.38 17.80
CA SER A 324 -1.30 11.82 17.87
C SER A 324 -1.91 12.33 16.57
N ALA A 325 -1.40 11.86 15.42
CA ALA A 325 -1.99 12.21 14.13
C ALA A 325 -3.45 11.72 14.04
N ALA A 326 -3.73 10.48 14.45
CA ALA A 326 -5.08 9.92 14.50
C ALA A 326 -6.02 10.74 15.41
N GLY A 327 -5.57 11.08 16.63
CA GLY A 327 -6.35 11.87 17.57
C GLY A 327 -6.66 13.29 17.08
N ILE A 328 -5.65 13.99 16.53
CA ILE A 328 -5.83 15.33 15.94
C ILE A 328 -6.79 15.27 14.75
N THR A 329 -6.72 14.20 13.93
CA THR A 329 -7.61 14.01 12.79
C THR A 329 -9.07 13.87 13.22
N ILE A 330 -9.36 13.09 14.27
CA ILE A 330 -10.72 12.95 14.81
C ILE A 330 -11.25 14.30 15.28
N ILE A 331 -10.46 15.05 16.05
CA ILE A 331 -10.86 16.36 16.60
C ILE A 331 -11.08 17.39 15.47
N GLY A 332 -10.11 17.50 14.56
CA GLY A 332 -10.20 18.41 13.41
C GLY A 332 -11.34 18.04 12.46
N GLY A 333 -11.57 16.74 12.26
CA GLY A 333 -12.70 16.23 11.48
C GLY A 333 -14.05 16.60 12.08
N PHE A 334 -14.19 16.61 13.42
CA PHE A 334 -15.40 17.12 14.08
C PHE A 334 -15.64 18.60 13.76
N VAL A 335 -14.59 19.42 13.86
CA VAL A 335 -14.69 20.85 13.54
C VAL A 335 -15.12 21.07 12.08
N ALA A 336 -14.51 20.33 11.14
CA ALA A 336 -14.90 20.41 9.73
C ALA A 336 -16.35 20.00 9.50
N THR A 337 -16.79 18.92 10.14
CA THR A 337 -18.18 18.45 10.07
C THR A 337 -19.16 19.49 10.62
N TYR A 338 -18.83 20.09 11.76
CA TYR A 338 -19.62 21.15 12.34
C TYR A 338 -19.74 22.36 11.40
N LEU A 339 -18.63 22.79 10.81
CA LEU A 339 -18.63 23.95 9.89
C LEU A 339 -19.40 23.68 8.58
N LEU A 340 -19.40 22.43 8.09
CA LEU A 340 -20.05 22.09 6.83
C LEU A 340 -21.52 21.75 6.96
N PHE A 341 -21.90 20.99 7.97
CA PHE A 341 -23.22 20.35 8.04
C PHE A 341 -24.12 20.85 9.18
N ASN A 342 -23.57 21.64 10.12
CA ASN A 342 -24.39 22.19 11.20
C ASN A 342 -25.33 23.28 10.67
N GLY A 343 -26.60 23.14 10.96
CA GLY A 343 -27.66 24.07 10.49
C GLY A 343 -28.40 23.61 9.23
N GLU A 344 -27.98 22.47 8.61
CA GLU A 344 -28.76 21.85 7.55
C GLU A 344 -30.09 21.30 8.05
N ASN A 345 -31.12 21.32 7.18
CA ASN A 345 -32.44 20.79 7.49
C ASN A 345 -32.35 19.27 7.77
N ALA A 346 -33.01 18.81 8.81
CA ALA A 346 -33.04 17.42 9.21
C ALA A 346 -33.56 16.48 8.12
N ASP A 347 -34.49 16.92 7.28
CA ASP A 347 -35.02 16.13 6.18
C ASP A 347 -34.00 15.98 5.04
N ILE A 348 -33.24 17.04 4.72
CA ILE A 348 -32.15 17.00 3.75
C ILE A 348 -31.02 16.06 4.22
N LEU A 349 -30.67 16.15 5.52
CA LEU A 349 -29.67 15.22 6.10
C LEU A 349 -30.11 13.78 6.02
N LYS A 350 -31.39 13.48 6.27
CA LYS A 350 -31.96 12.14 6.14
C LYS A 350 -31.91 11.61 4.70
N VAL A 351 -32.28 12.44 3.73
CA VAL A 351 -32.23 12.08 2.30
C VAL A 351 -30.78 11.81 1.87
N ALA A 352 -29.83 12.55 2.42
CA ALA A 352 -28.39 12.30 2.21
C ALA A 352 -27.87 11.04 2.94
N GLY A 353 -28.70 10.33 3.70
CA GLY A 353 -28.33 9.14 4.46
C GLY A 353 -27.74 9.41 5.84
N PHE A 354 -27.77 10.66 6.34
CA PHE A 354 -27.20 11.04 7.64
C PHE A 354 -28.21 10.78 8.78
N ASN A 355 -28.27 9.53 9.24
CA ASN A 355 -29.28 9.03 10.16
C ASN A 355 -29.19 9.61 11.59
N ILE A 356 -28.03 10.11 12.00
CA ILE A 356 -27.76 10.71 13.32
C ILE A 356 -27.55 12.24 13.18
N GLY A 357 -28.10 12.85 12.11
CA GLY A 357 -27.95 14.27 11.83
C GLY A 357 -26.54 14.62 11.32
N PHE A 358 -26.13 15.89 11.49
CA PHE A 358 -24.91 16.43 10.89
C PHE A 358 -23.60 15.71 11.28
N ILE A 359 -23.56 15.03 12.43
CA ILE A 359 -22.36 14.31 12.92
C ILE A 359 -22.16 12.96 12.25
N SER A 360 -23.11 12.46 11.45
CA SER A 360 -23.10 11.13 10.83
C SER A 360 -21.78 10.84 10.07
N PRO A 361 -21.33 11.67 9.12
CA PRO A 361 -20.12 11.37 8.35
C PRO A 361 -18.84 11.44 9.20
N TRP A 362 -18.82 12.25 10.24
CA TRP A 362 -17.71 12.30 11.19
C TRP A 362 -17.61 11.02 12.03
N ILE A 363 -18.73 10.48 12.51
CA ILE A 363 -18.74 9.22 13.25
C ILE A 363 -18.20 8.09 12.34
N ALA A 364 -18.66 8.00 11.09
CA ALA A 364 -18.21 7.01 10.15
C ALA A 364 -16.69 7.11 9.88
N ALA A 365 -16.18 8.33 9.61
CA ALA A 365 -14.76 8.57 9.41
C ALA A 365 -13.94 8.27 10.68
N SER A 366 -14.41 8.66 11.86
CA SER A 366 -13.74 8.39 13.13
C SER A 366 -13.67 6.90 13.46
N LEU A 367 -14.72 6.14 13.13
CA LEU A 367 -14.71 4.67 13.23
C LEU A 367 -13.63 4.07 12.32
N GLY A 368 -13.46 4.62 11.12
CA GLY A 368 -12.35 4.24 10.23
C GLY A 368 -10.98 4.47 10.87
N VAL A 369 -10.75 5.67 11.45
CA VAL A 369 -9.50 6.00 12.16
C VAL A 369 -9.25 4.98 13.29
N VAL A 370 -10.23 4.76 14.15
CA VAL A 370 -10.13 3.86 15.30
C VAL A 370 -9.91 2.41 14.86
N SER A 371 -10.62 1.94 13.83
CA SER A 371 -10.45 0.58 13.32
C SER A 371 -9.05 0.35 12.75
N GLY A 372 -8.45 1.36 12.10
CA GLY A 372 -7.06 1.28 11.61
C GLY A 372 -6.06 1.05 12.75
N VAL A 373 -6.20 1.81 13.84
CA VAL A 373 -5.36 1.66 15.03
C VAL A 373 -5.55 0.28 15.66
N ILE A 374 -6.79 -0.20 15.77
CA ILE A 374 -7.09 -1.52 16.35
C ILE A 374 -6.51 -2.65 15.49
N ILE A 375 -6.70 -2.60 14.16
CA ILE A 375 -6.20 -3.64 13.25
C ILE A 375 -4.67 -3.68 13.27
N GLY A 376 -4.01 -2.51 13.30
CA GLY A 376 -2.56 -2.43 13.47
C GLY A 376 -2.10 -3.10 14.79
N GLY A 377 -2.77 -2.83 15.90
CA GLY A 377 -2.48 -3.47 17.19
C GLY A 377 -2.74 -4.98 17.21
N ILE A 378 -3.75 -5.47 16.48
CA ILE A 378 -3.99 -6.91 16.31
C ILE A 378 -2.85 -7.55 15.50
N ALA A 379 -2.41 -6.91 14.43
CA ALA A 379 -1.27 -7.37 13.64
C ALA A 379 0.00 -7.45 14.50
N GLU A 380 0.28 -6.41 15.30
CA GLU A 380 1.38 -6.40 16.26
C GLU A 380 1.30 -7.59 17.24
N TYR A 381 0.13 -7.85 17.82
CA TYR A 381 -0.05 -8.98 18.75
C TYR A 381 0.29 -10.33 18.12
N TYR A 382 -0.02 -10.55 16.84
CA TYR A 382 0.24 -11.82 16.16
C TYR A 382 1.65 -11.94 15.59
N THR A 383 2.35 -10.83 15.37
CA THR A 383 3.63 -10.83 14.67
C THR A 383 4.83 -10.42 15.53
N SER A 384 4.64 -9.62 16.58
CA SER A 384 5.76 -9.21 17.45
C SER A 384 6.25 -10.37 18.33
N TYR A 385 7.55 -10.45 18.51
CA TYR A 385 8.19 -11.43 19.39
C TYR A 385 7.92 -11.21 20.89
N ASP A 386 7.36 -10.06 21.26
CA ASP A 386 6.95 -9.79 22.66
C ASP A 386 5.73 -10.61 23.09
N TYR A 387 4.98 -11.15 22.13
CA TYR A 387 3.72 -11.85 22.36
C TYR A 387 3.80 -13.36 22.08
N LYS A 388 2.92 -14.10 22.77
CA LYS A 388 2.86 -15.56 22.70
C LYS A 388 2.75 -16.16 21.29
N PRO A 389 1.96 -15.63 20.34
CA PRO A 389 1.83 -16.25 19.02
C PRO A 389 3.18 -16.47 18.34
N THR A 390 4.03 -15.47 18.28
CA THR A 390 5.36 -15.53 17.69
C THR A 390 6.30 -16.43 18.52
N GLN A 391 6.25 -16.32 19.85
CA GLN A 391 7.06 -17.15 20.74
C GLN A 391 6.76 -18.64 20.58
N THR A 392 5.50 -19.02 20.25
CA THR A 392 5.14 -20.44 20.00
C THR A 392 5.81 -20.99 18.73
N ILE A 393 6.02 -20.14 17.71
CA ILE A 393 6.77 -20.50 16.49
C ILE A 393 8.25 -20.76 16.85
N ALA A 394 8.86 -19.85 17.61
CA ALA A 394 10.23 -20.00 18.05
C ALA A 394 10.44 -21.26 18.94
N GLN A 395 9.46 -21.61 19.77
CA GLN A 395 9.50 -22.87 20.53
C GLN A 395 9.37 -24.10 19.62
N ALA A 396 8.47 -24.08 18.62
CA ALA A 396 8.29 -25.14 17.65
C ALA A 396 9.55 -25.37 16.79
N SER A 397 10.37 -24.32 16.59
CA SER A 397 11.63 -24.43 15.84
C SER A 397 12.64 -25.36 16.50
N LYS A 398 12.56 -25.60 17.80
CA LYS A 398 13.38 -26.62 18.49
C LYS A 398 13.14 -28.06 18.00
N GLU A 399 11.93 -28.28 17.48
CA GLU A 399 11.50 -29.60 17.01
C GLU A 399 11.75 -29.77 15.50
N GLY A 400 12.15 -28.69 14.80
CA GLY A 400 12.56 -28.69 13.40
C GLY A 400 11.65 -27.88 12.45
N ALA A 401 12.12 -27.71 11.22
CA ALA A 401 11.52 -26.82 10.23
C ALA A 401 10.04 -27.17 9.90
N ALA A 402 9.66 -28.45 9.87
CA ALA A 402 8.28 -28.85 9.59
C ALA A 402 7.28 -28.29 10.62
N LEU A 403 7.63 -28.31 11.91
CA LEU A 403 6.79 -27.77 12.97
C LEU A 403 6.84 -26.24 13.03
N THR A 404 7.98 -25.64 12.70
CA THR A 404 8.08 -24.19 12.50
C THR A 404 7.09 -23.70 11.44
N ILE A 405 7.07 -24.34 10.26
CA ILE A 405 6.18 -23.99 9.17
C ILE A 405 4.71 -24.18 9.57
N THR A 406 4.36 -25.35 10.12
CA THR A 406 2.96 -25.63 10.49
C THR A 406 2.46 -24.70 11.61
N GLN A 407 3.30 -24.34 12.56
CA GLN A 407 2.94 -23.41 13.63
C GLN A 407 2.70 -21.99 13.10
N GLY A 408 3.53 -21.50 12.17
CA GLY A 408 3.33 -20.19 11.56
C GLY A 408 2.07 -20.12 10.69
N LEU A 409 1.76 -21.18 9.91
CA LEU A 409 0.48 -21.29 9.20
C LEU A 409 -0.71 -21.23 10.18
N SER A 410 -0.63 -21.92 11.32
CA SER A 410 -1.66 -21.87 12.35
C SER A 410 -1.84 -20.48 12.93
N VAL A 411 -0.74 -19.78 13.25
CA VAL A 411 -0.76 -18.40 13.78
C VAL A 411 -1.39 -17.45 12.75
N GLY A 412 -0.95 -17.52 11.50
CA GLY A 412 -1.49 -16.68 10.42
C GLY A 412 -2.98 -16.90 10.19
N MET A 413 -3.45 -18.15 10.13
CA MET A 413 -4.89 -18.45 9.97
C MET A 413 -5.73 -17.91 11.13
N LYS A 414 -5.26 -18.06 12.37
CA LYS A 414 -5.95 -17.55 13.56
C LYS A 414 -5.99 -16.02 13.59
N SER A 415 -4.99 -15.36 13.05
CA SER A 415 -4.89 -13.90 13.03
C SER A 415 -5.95 -13.21 12.17
N CYS A 416 -6.61 -13.93 11.24
CA CYS A 416 -7.62 -13.36 10.36
C CYS A 416 -8.90 -12.94 11.09
N MET A 417 -9.28 -13.64 12.15
CA MET A 417 -10.63 -13.52 12.75
C MET A 417 -10.91 -12.12 13.31
N TYR A 418 -10.00 -11.58 14.12
CA TYR A 418 -10.25 -10.32 14.82
C TYR A 418 -10.25 -9.09 13.88
N PRO A 419 -9.32 -8.93 12.94
CA PRO A 419 -9.38 -7.84 11.97
C PRO A 419 -10.67 -7.86 11.14
N LEU A 420 -11.15 -9.04 10.74
CA LEU A 420 -12.39 -9.18 9.99
C LEU A 420 -13.63 -8.79 10.81
N ILE A 421 -13.65 -9.11 12.10
CA ILE A 421 -14.71 -8.65 13.03
C ILE A 421 -14.69 -7.11 13.10
N VAL A 422 -13.52 -6.51 13.29
CA VAL A 422 -13.38 -5.04 13.35
C VAL A 422 -13.85 -4.39 12.05
N LEU A 423 -13.43 -4.91 10.89
CA LEU A 423 -13.87 -4.43 9.58
C LEU A 423 -15.39 -4.58 9.39
N GLY A 424 -15.96 -5.72 9.78
CA GLY A 424 -17.39 -5.96 9.70
C GLY A 424 -18.21 -4.99 10.56
N ILE A 425 -17.78 -4.76 11.80
CA ILE A 425 -18.40 -3.78 12.70
C ILE A 425 -18.27 -2.38 12.12
N THR A 426 -17.09 -1.99 11.66
CA THR A 426 -16.84 -0.67 11.07
C THR A 426 -17.73 -0.44 9.85
N THR A 427 -17.80 -1.40 8.94
CA THR A 427 -18.65 -1.32 7.74
C THR A 427 -20.12 -1.18 8.11
N TYR A 428 -20.63 -2.05 9.00
CA TYR A 428 -22.03 -2.04 9.39
C TYR A 428 -22.43 -0.77 10.14
N VAL A 429 -21.64 -0.34 11.12
CA VAL A 429 -21.95 0.86 11.91
C VAL A 429 -21.85 2.12 11.05
N SER A 430 -20.84 2.22 10.18
CA SER A 430 -20.71 3.34 9.25
C SER A 430 -21.87 3.43 8.28
N TYR A 431 -22.37 2.29 7.78
CA TYR A 431 -23.59 2.22 6.99
C TYR A 431 -24.82 2.62 7.79
N ALA A 432 -24.99 2.11 9.00
CA ALA A 432 -26.14 2.45 9.85
C ALA A 432 -26.22 3.94 10.19
N VAL A 433 -25.06 4.59 10.33
CA VAL A 433 -24.97 6.02 10.70
C VAL A 433 -25.10 6.94 9.50
N SER A 434 -24.46 6.62 8.37
CA SER A 434 -24.32 7.54 7.22
C SER A 434 -24.56 6.87 5.86
N GLY A 435 -25.29 5.76 5.82
CA GLY A 435 -25.59 5.04 4.58
C GLY A 435 -24.34 4.55 3.85
N MET A 436 -24.43 4.36 2.54
CA MET A 436 -23.31 3.92 1.70
C MET A 436 -22.15 4.93 1.71
N PHE A 437 -22.44 6.23 1.76
CA PHE A 437 -21.44 7.28 1.92
C PHE A 437 -20.60 7.10 3.21
N GLY A 438 -21.20 6.57 4.27
CA GLY A 438 -20.52 6.27 5.53
C GLY A 438 -19.43 5.24 5.39
N ILE A 439 -19.62 4.18 4.57
CA ILE A 439 -18.59 3.18 4.30
C ILE A 439 -17.36 3.83 3.63
N ALA A 440 -17.60 4.67 2.64
CA ALA A 440 -16.52 5.41 1.98
C ALA A 440 -15.83 6.38 2.94
N MET A 441 -16.59 7.07 3.81
CA MET A 441 -16.00 7.94 4.82
C MET A 441 -15.18 7.18 5.88
N ALA A 442 -15.54 5.94 6.20
CA ALA A 442 -14.70 5.08 7.06
C ALA A 442 -13.35 4.75 6.38
N ALA A 443 -13.37 4.47 5.07
CA ALA A 443 -12.13 4.26 4.31
C ALA A 443 -11.26 5.53 4.28
N VAL A 444 -11.85 6.69 3.99
CA VAL A 444 -11.15 7.99 4.04
C VAL A 444 -10.61 8.28 5.45
N GLY A 445 -11.41 8.02 6.48
CA GLY A 445 -11.01 8.20 7.87
C GLY A 445 -9.78 7.36 8.21
N MET A 446 -9.80 6.07 7.90
CA MET A 446 -8.69 5.15 8.13
C MET A 446 -7.41 5.62 7.44
N LEU A 447 -7.51 6.08 6.20
CA LEU A 447 -6.36 6.54 5.41
C LEU A 447 -5.95 8.00 5.66
N SER A 448 -6.71 8.77 6.41
CA SER A 448 -6.45 10.21 6.61
C SER A 448 -5.08 10.51 7.23
N PHE A 449 -4.57 9.65 8.13
CA PHE A 449 -3.26 9.79 8.76
C PHE A 449 -2.19 8.88 8.15
N VAL A 450 -2.42 8.39 6.92
CA VAL A 450 -1.51 7.50 6.17
C VAL A 450 -0.09 8.05 6.06
N SER A 451 0.07 9.37 5.95
CA SER A 451 1.40 9.99 5.87
C SER A 451 2.26 9.76 7.12
N ALA A 452 1.66 9.73 8.31
CA ALA A 452 2.37 9.37 9.53
C ALA A 452 2.70 7.88 9.56
N THR A 453 1.74 7.02 9.19
CA THR A 453 1.92 5.56 9.15
C THR A 453 3.02 5.17 8.16
N VAL A 454 2.98 5.68 6.91
CA VAL A 454 4.01 5.41 5.90
C VAL A 454 5.39 5.92 6.33
N SER A 455 5.44 7.05 7.03
CA SER A 455 6.73 7.58 7.55
C SER A 455 7.38 6.64 8.55
N VAL A 456 6.55 6.00 9.38
CA VAL A 456 6.98 5.02 10.38
C VAL A 456 7.29 3.68 9.73
N ASP A 457 6.55 3.28 8.71
CA ASP A 457 6.76 2.01 8.01
C ASP A 457 8.04 2.05 7.14
N THR A 458 8.23 3.11 6.36
CA THR A 458 9.44 3.33 5.54
C THR A 458 10.73 3.43 6.39
N TYR A 459 10.63 3.78 7.66
CA TYR A 459 11.76 3.76 8.58
C TYR A 459 12.40 2.37 8.70
N GLY A 460 11.62 1.28 8.67
CA GLY A 460 12.10 -0.10 8.79
C GLY A 460 13.15 -0.45 7.74
N PRO A 461 12.81 -0.45 6.43
CA PRO A 461 13.77 -0.74 5.35
C PRO A 461 15.00 0.17 5.32
N ILE A 462 14.85 1.44 5.75
CA ILE A 462 16.01 2.36 5.88
C ILE A 462 16.95 1.89 7.00
N SER A 463 16.41 1.39 8.11
CA SER A 463 17.21 0.92 9.26
C SER A 463 17.89 -0.40 8.96
N ASP A 464 17.20 -1.30 8.30
CA ASP A 464 17.70 -2.60 7.85
C ASP A 464 18.88 -2.42 6.89
N ASN A 465 18.67 -1.70 5.80
CA ASN A 465 19.74 -1.34 4.87
C ASN A 465 20.92 -0.59 5.52
N ALA A 466 20.67 0.19 6.56
CA ALA A 466 21.74 0.81 7.31
C ALA A 466 22.57 -0.22 8.07
N GLY A 467 21.95 -1.29 8.57
CA GLY A 467 22.62 -2.45 9.15
C GLY A 467 23.47 -3.19 8.13
N GLY A 468 22.91 -3.46 6.96
CA GLY A 468 23.65 -4.10 5.85
C GLY A 468 24.86 -3.29 5.39
N ILE A 469 24.74 -1.95 5.29
CA ILE A 469 25.88 -1.08 4.97
C ILE A 469 26.92 -1.11 6.09
N ALA A 470 26.52 -1.17 7.36
CA ALA A 470 27.46 -1.26 8.47
C ALA A 470 28.27 -2.55 8.42
N GLU A 471 27.62 -3.68 8.16
CA GLU A 471 28.27 -4.99 8.01
C GLU A 471 29.20 -5.03 6.80
N MET A 472 28.70 -4.70 5.61
CA MET A 472 29.50 -4.66 4.37
C MET A 472 30.69 -3.68 4.43
N SER A 473 30.61 -2.68 5.30
CA SER A 473 31.68 -1.70 5.52
C SER A 473 32.64 -2.09 6.65
N GLU A 474 32.42 -3.25 7.29
CA GLU A 474 33.23 -3.76 8.40
C GLU A 474 33.38 -2.72 9.53
N LEU A 475 32.25 -2.06 9.89
CA LEU A 475 32.26 -1.06 10.98
C LEU A 475 32.34 -1.74 12.36
N GLU A 476 32.58 -0.92 13.39
CA GLU A 476 32.68 -1.41 14.77
C GLU A 476 31.38 -2.13 15.20
N PRO A 477 31.45 -3.27 15.93
CA PRO A 477 30.27 -4.07 16.32
C PRO A 477 29.16 -3.27 17.01
N GLU A 478 29.52 -2.23 17.78
CA GLU A 478 28.56 -1.32 18.43
C GLU A 478 27.64 -0.60 17.43
N VAL A 479 28.10 -0.37 16.19
CA VAL A 479 27.29 0.27 15.14
C VAL A 479 26.21 -0.70 14.69
N ARG A 480 26.57 -1.97 14.46
CA ARG A 480 25.63 -3.02 14.10
C ARG A 480 24.60 -3.25 15.21
N GLU A 481 25.00 -3.27 16.48
CA GLU A 481 24.06 -3.37 17.62
C GLU A 481 23.01 -2.26 17.62
N ILE A 482 23.40 -1.02 17.26
CA ILE A 482 22.44 0.11 17.20
C ILE A 482 21.49 -0.06 16.02
N THR A 483 22.01 -0.42 14.84
CA THR A 483 21.18 -0.62 13.64
C THR A 483 20.25 -1.81 13.80
N ASP A 484 20.69 -2.92 14.35
CA ASP A 484 19.87 -4.11 14.63
C ASP A 484 18.73 -3.81 15.61
N LYS A 485 18.98 -3.00 16.66
CA LYS A 485 17.93 -2.54 17.56
C LYS A 485 16.90 -1.66 16.85
N LEU A 486 17.35 -0.80 15.94
CA LEU A 486 16.44 0.02 15.14
C LEU A 486 15.65 -0.83 14.12
N ASP A 487 16.30 -1.81 13.49
CA ASP A 487 15.64 -2.75 12.59
C ASP A 487 14.58 -3.59 13.31
N SER A 488 14.88 -4.10 14.50
CA SER A 488 13.91 -4.83 15.33
C SER A 488 12.65 -4.00 15.65
N VAL A 489 12.82 -2.70 15.92
CA VAL A 489 11.68 -1.77 16.06
C VAL A 489 10.98 -1.57 14.72
N GLY A 490 11.75 -1.46 13.63
CA GLY A 490 11.25 -1.34 12.26
C GLY A 490 10.34 -2.50 11.87
N ASN A 491 10.74 -3.73 12.16
CA ASN A 491 9.94 -4.92 11.86
C ASN A 491 8.62 -4.97 12.65
N THR A 492 8.63 -4.52 13.89
CA THR A 492 7.39 -4.43 14.68
C THR A 492 6.46 -3.34 14.13
N THR A 493 6.99 -2.17 13.78
CA THR A 493 6.18 -1.09 13.20
C THR A 493 5.71 -1.41 11.79
N ALA A 494 6.53 -2.11 10.98
CA ALA A 494 6.14 -2.60 9.66
C ALA A 494 4.98 -3.60 9.73
N ALA A 495 4.92 -4.46 10.76
CA ALA A 495 3.78 -5.36 10.95
C ALA A 495 2.49 -4.58 11.27
N ILE A 496 2.58 -3.51 12.08
CA ILE A 496 1.46 -2.59 12.35
C ILE A 496 1.03 -1.89 11.04
N GLY A 497 2.00 -1.38 10.29
CA GLY A 497 1.79 -0.70 9.01
C GLY A 497 1.15 -1.61 7.95
N LYS A 498 1.60 -2.87 7.82
CA LYS A 498 0.99 -3.87 6.93
C LYS A 498 -0.45 -4.20 7.35
N GLY A 499 -0.72 -4.40 8.64
CA GLY A 499 -2.08 -4.60 9.13
C GLY A 499 -3.00 -3.42 8.80
N PHE A 500 -2.51 -2.20 9.00
CA PHE A 500 -3.20 -0.96 8.64
C PHE A 500 -3.44 -0.87 7.11
N ALA A 501 -2.42 -1.17 6.29
CA ALA A 501 -2.52 -1.15 4.83
C ALA A 501 -3.60 -2.11 4.32
N ILE A 502 -3.61 -3.36 4.80
CA ILE A 502 -4.60 -4.38 4.43
C ILE A 502 -6.02 -3.94 4.87
N GLY A 503 -6.18 -3.45 6.10
CA GLY A 503 -7.47 -2.98 6.59
C GLY A 503 -8.01 -1.79 5.79
N SER A 504 -7.15 -0.82 5.46
CA SER A 504 -7.53 0.37 4.69
C SER A 504 -7.84 0.03 3.23
N ALA A 505 -7.03 -0.83 2.60
CA ALA A 505 -7.29 -1.33 1.25
C ALA A 505 -8.63 -2.10 1.17
N SER A 506 -8.96 -2.84 2.22
CA SER A 506 -10.24 -3.56 2.33
C SER A 506 -11.44 -2.61 2.32
N LEU A 507 -11.41 -1.56 3.14
CA LEU A 507 -12.48 -0.55 3.17
C LEU A 507 -12.53 0.25 1.87
N ALA A 508 -11.37 0.60 1.28
CA ALA A 508 -11.31 1.28 -0.01
C ALA A 508 -11.89 0.42 -1.14
N ALA A 509 -11.56 -0.87 -1.20
CA ALA A 509 -12.11 -1.80 -2.17
C ALA A 509 -13.63 -2.00 -2.01
N LEU A 510 -14.13 -2.10 -0.78
CA LEU A 510 -15.57 -2.13 -0.49
C LEU A 510 -16.26 -0.84 -0.96
N SER A 511 -15.64 0.31 -0.73
CA SER A 511 -16.17 1.61 -1.17
C SER A 511 -16.22 1.72 -2.70
N LEU A 512 -15.15 1.28 -3.40
CA LEU A 512 -15.08 1.23 -4.87
C LEU A 512 -16.11 0.25 -5.44
N MET A 513 -16.30 -0.90 -4.80
CA MET A 513 -17.33 -1.87 -5.20
C MET A 513 -18.73 -1.27 -5.05
N VAL A 514 -19.01 -0.57 -3.95
CA VAL A 514 -20.28 0.14 -3.78
C VAL A 514 -20.45 1.20 -4.88
N SER A 515 -19.39 1.95 -5.22
CA SER A 515 -19.41 2.90 -6.33
C SER A 515 -19.75 2.22 -7.67
N PHE A 516 -19.23 1.01 -7.90
CA PHE A 516 -19.58 0.21 -9.06
C PHE A 516 -21.08 -0.12 -9.13
N LEU A 517 -21.71 -0.47 -7.99
CA LEU A 517 -23.15 -0.79 -7.96
C LEU A 517 -24.04 0.41 -8.35
N TYR A 518 -23.56 1.61 -8.05
CA TYR A 518 -24.27 2.85 -8.37
C TYR A 518 -23.89 3.45 -9.74
N ALA A 519 -22.87 2.93 -10.41
CA ALA A 519 -22.43 3.44 -11.71
C ALA A 519 -23.42 3.19 -12.87
N PHE A 520 -24.44 2.33 -12.65
CA PHE A 520 -25.46 1.96 -13.66
C PHE A 520 -26.69 2.85 -13.66
N GLN A 521 -26.69 3.99 -13.00
CA GLN A 521 -27.81 4.90 -12.82
C GLN A 521 -27.98 5.99 -13.88
N PRO A 522 -28.24 5.70 -15.16
CA PRO A 522 -28.89 6.70 -16.02
C PRO A 522 -30.42 6.71 -15.85
N GLU A 523 -31.02 5.66 -15.26
CA GLU A 523 -32.48 5.44 -15.21
C GLU A 523 -33.04 5.18 -13.79
N GLY A 524 -32.31 5.51 -12.72
CA GLY A 524 -32.80 5.39 -11.33
C GLY A 524 -32.75 3.98 -10.73
N SER A 525 -32.15 2.99 -11.39
CA SER A 525 -32.03 1.63 -10.88
C SER A 525 -30.58 1.32 -10.42
N ASN A 526 -30.42 1.05 -9.13
CA ASN A 526 -29.19 0.47 -8.61
C ASN A 526 -29.08 -1.00 -9.02
N LEU A 527 -27.86 -1.49 -9.23
CA LEU A 527 -27.64 -2.93 -9.40
C LEU A 527 -27.94 -3.62 -8.05
N ASP A 528 -29.03 -4.39 -8.00
CA ASP A 528 -29.37 -5.16 -6.80
C ASP A 528 -28.61 -6.50 -6.82
N LEU A 529 -27.62 -6.64 -5.93
CA LEU A 529 -26.85 -7.86 -5.78
C LEU A 529 -27.56 -8.87 -4.87
N ASN A 530 -28.55 -9.54 -5.40
CA ASN A 530 -29.22 -10.63 -4.69
C ASN A 530 -28.51 -11.96 -4.94
N PHE A 531 -27.98 -12.58 -3.88
CA PHE A 531 -27.28 -13.87 -3.95
C PHE A 531 -28.14 -15.04 -4.47
N THR A 532 -29.44 -14.89 -4.60
CA THR A 532 -30.29 -15.87 -5.26
C THR A 532 -30.15 -15.83 -6.79
N ASN A 533 -29.54 -14.78 -7.34
CA ASN A 533 -29.23 -14.68 -8.75
C ASN A 533 -28.03 -15.59 -9.12
N PRO A 534 -28.21 -16.59 -10.02
CA PRO A 534 -27.15 -17.53 -10.36
C PRO A 534 -25.91 -16.89 -10.97
N LEU A 535 -26.03 -15.75 -11.68
CA LEU A 535 -24.92 -15.03 -12.27
C LEU A 535 -24.03 -14.40 -11.17
N ILE A 536 -24.65 -13.83 -10.14
CA ILE A 536 -23.92 -13.26 -9.00
C ILE A 536 -23.19 -14.36 -8.23
N LEU A 537 -23.88 -15.46 -7.99
CA LEU A 537 -23.27 -16.60 -7.28
C LEU A 537 -22.11 -17.21 -8.08
N ALA A 538 -22.27 -17.40 -9.40
CA ALA A 538 -21.19 -17.86 -10.26
C ALA A 538 -20.01 -16.90 -10.27
N GLY A 539 -20.27 -15.59 -10.38
CA GLY A 539 -19.26 -14.55 -10.26
C GLY A 539 -18.52 -14.59 -8.93
N ALA A 540 -19.25 -14.74 -7.81
CA ALA A 540 -18.66 -14.81 -6.48
C ALA A 540 -17.76 -16.05 -6.28
N LEU A 541 -18.14 -17.21 -6.83
CA LEU A 541 -17.31 -18.41 -6.79
C LEU A 541 -15.99 -18.22 -7.57
N VAL A 542 -16.07 -17.68 -8.78
CA VAL A 542 -14.89 -17.40 -9.61
C VAL A 542 -14.03 -16.32 -8.96
N GLY A 543 -14.66 -15.25 -8.45
CA GLY A 543 -14.00 -14.19 -7.72
C GLY A 543 -13.27 -14.69 -6.49
N GLY A 544 -13.90 -15.58 -5.70
CA GLY A 544 -13.26 -16.18 -4.53
C GLY A 544 -12.03 -17.03 -4.84
N ALA A 545 -11.98 -17.66 -6.02
CA ALA A 545 -10.85 -18.46 -6.48
C ALA A 545 -9.69 -17.63 -7.04
N LEU A 546 -9.98 -16.42 -7.57
CA LEU A 546 -9.00 -15.61 -8.27
C LEU A 546 -7.81 -15.16 -7.40
N PRO A 547 -7.98 -14.70 -6.14
CA PRO A 547 -6.87 -14.37 -5.25
C PRO A 547 -5.94 -15.56 -4.96
N TYR A 548 -6.45 -16.78 -4.90
CA TYR A 548 -5.61 -17.99 -4.74
C TYR A 548 -4.77 -18.26 -5.99
N LEU A 549 -5.38 -18.15 -7.19
CA LEU A 549 -4.64 -18.27 -8.45
C LEU A 549 -3.53 -17.21 -8.53
N PHE A 550 -3.87 -15.96 -8.23
CA PHE A 550 -2.95 -14.83 -8.25
C PHE A 550 -1.80 -15.03 -7.25
N SER A 551 -2.11 -15.46 -6.02
CA SER A 551 -1.11 -15.77 -4.99
C SER A 551 -0.17 -16.90 -5.42
N GLY A 552 -0.71 -17.98 -5.99
CA GLY A 552 0.09 -19.09 -6.51
C GLY A 552 1.05 -18.65 -7.61
N MET A 553 0.58 -17.80 -8.53
CA MET A 553 1.42 -17.24 -9.59
C MET A 553 2.54 -16.35 -9.04
N LEU A 554 2.27 -15.55 -8.00
CA LEU A 554 3.28 -14.70 -7.38
C LEU A 554 4.35 -15.51 -6.63
N ILE A 555 3.94 -16.55 -5.90
CA ILE A 555 4.88 -17.45 -5.21
C ILE A 555 5.80 -18.13 -6.25
N GLU A 556 5.21 -18.62 -7.35
CA GLU A 556 5.98 -19.21 -8.45
C GLU A 556 6.92 -18.20 -9.12
N ALA A 557 6.46 -16.95 -9.31
CA ALA A 557 7.25 -15.86 -9.87
C ALA A 557 8.49 -15.56 -9.03
N VAL A 558 8.30 -15.42 -7.69
CA VAL A 558 9.42 -15.23 -6.76
C VAL A 558 10.39 -16.41 -6.82
N ALA A 559 9.87 -17.65 -6.75
CA ALA A 559 10.70 -18.85 -6.80
C ALA A 559 11.50 -18.96 -8.11
N ASN A 560 10.90 -18.61 -9.25
CA ASN A 560 11.58 -18.63 -10.55
C ASN A 560 12.68 -17.56 -10.65
N ALA A 561 12.45 -16.37 -10.11
CA ALA A 561 13.45 -15.32 -10.06
C ALA A 561 14.59 -15.68 -9.08
N ALA A 562 14.26 -16.21 -7.89
CA ALA A 562 15.21 -16.65 -6.88
C ALA A 562 16.12 -17.76 -7.37
N ARG A 563 15.60 -18.75 -8.11
CA ARG A 563 16.44 -19.83 -8.69
C ARG A 563 17.59 -19.28 -9.53
N LYS A 564 17.34 -18.28 -10.36
CA LYS A 564 18.39 -17.67 -11.20
C LYS A 564 19.43 -16.95 -10.36
N MET A 565 18.98 -16.31 -9.27
CA MET A 565 19.89 -15.65 -8.32
C MET A 565 20.76 -16.69 -7.61
N VAL A 566 20.17 -17.76 -7.08
CA VAL A 566 20.88 -18.88 -6.45
C VAL A 566 21.92 -19.48 -7.40
N GLU A 567 21.57 -19.73 -8.66
CA GLU A 567 22.49 -20.25 -9.67
C GLU A 567 23.68 -19.31 -9.90
N GLU A 568 23.42 -18.00 -9.95
CA GLU A 568 24.48 -17.00 -10.16
C GLU A 568 25.37 -16.85 -8.93
N VAL A 569 24.83 -16.83 -7.72
CA VAL A 569 25.67 -16.79 -6.49
C VAL A 569 26.54 -18.02 -6.38
N ARG A 570 25.97 -19.22 -6.63
CA ARG A 570 26.75 -20.48 -6.65
C ARG A 570 27.83 -20.47 -7.74
N ARG A 571 27.53 -19.93 -8.94
CA ARG A 571 28.48 -19.76 -10.01
C ARG A 571 29.66 -18.90 -9.57
N GLN A 572 29.39 -17.76 -8.95
CA GLN A 572 30.42 -16.82 -8.50
C GLN A 572 31.30 -17.45 -7.42
N PHE A 573 30.73 -18.15 -6.44
CA PHE A 573 31.50 -18.83 -5.38
C PHE A 573 32.38 -19.94 -5.92
N ARG A 574 31.96 -20.61 -6.98
CA ARG A 574 32.75 -21.66 -7.62
C ARG A 574 33.82 -21.12 -8.59
N ASP A 575 33.45 -20.13 -9.43
CA ASP A 575 34.22 -19.71 -10.59
C ASP A 575 35.13 -18.50 -10.32
N ILE A 576 34.95 -17.77 -9.22
CA ILE A 576 35.80 -16.64 -8.81
C ILE A 576 36.70 -17.07 -7.64
N PRO A 577 37.99 -17.42 -7.92
CA PRO A 577 38.90 -17.86 -6.87
C PRO A 577 39.16 -16.77 -5.83
N GLY A 578 39.06 -17.11 -4.56
CA GLY A 578 39.35 -16.21 -3.45
C GLY A 578 38.17 -15.32 -3.03
N ILE A 579 36.96 -15.52 -3.57
CA ILE A 579 35.76 -14.76 -3.16
C ILE A 579 35.36 -15.07 -1.71
N LEU A 580 35.33 -16.36 -1.32
CA LEU A 580 35.02 -16.80 0.03
C LEU A 580 36.11 -16.45 1.05
N GLU A 581 37.35 -16.29 0.63
CA GLU A 581 38.45 -15.80 1.47
C GLU A 581 38.55 -14.28 1.53
N GLY A 582 37.61 -13.54 0.90
CA GLY A 582 37.60 -12.07 0.86
C GLY A 582 38.73 -11.44 0.02
N LYS A 583 39.42 -12.24 -0.82
CA LYS A 583 40.51 -11.77 -1.67
C LYS A 583 40.04 -11.23 -3.03
N ALA A 584 38.88 -11.65 -3.51
CA ALA A 584 38.28 -11.22 -4.75
C ALA A 584 36.95 -10.52 -4.47
N LYS A 585 36.63 -9.49 -5.26
CA LYS A 585 35.34 -8.78 -5.16
C LYS A 585 34.24 -9.55 -5.90
N PRO A 586 33.02 -9.67 -5.35
CA PRO A 586 31.89 -10.25 -6.04
C PRO A 586 31.39 -9.36 -7.18
N ASP A 587 30.74 -9.94 -8.18
CA ASP A 587 30.03 -9.22 -9.24
C ASP A 587 28.56 -9.00 -8.84
N CYS A 588 28.35 -7.98 -8.03
CA CYS A 588 27.00 -7.60 -7.57
C CYS A 588 26.12 -7.04 -8.72
N LYS A 589 26.74 -6.50 -9.79
CA LYS A 589 25.99 -5.92 -10.90
C LYS A 589 25.17 -6.97 -11.64
N THR A 590 25.75 -8.12 -11.91
CA THR A 590 25.04 -9.24 -12.54
C THR A 590 23.85 -9.70 -11.69
N CYS A 591 24.00 -9.76 -10.37
CA CYS A 591 22.88 -10.08 -9.46
C CYS A 591 21.74 -9.06 -9.53
N ILE A 592 22.05 -7.76 -9.56
CA ILE A 592 21.05 -6.68 -9.72
C ILE A 592 20.32 -6.82 -11.07
N GLU A 593 21.03 -7.11 -12.15
CA GLU A 593 20.45 -7.30 -13.49
C GLU A 593 19.52 -8.52 -13.55
N ILE A 594 19.91 -9.65 -12.92
CA ILE A 594 19.10 -10.88 -12.85
C ILE A 594 17.80 -10.63 -12.09
N SER A 595 17.85 -10.01 -10.89
CA SER A 595 16.65 -9.67 -10.14
C SER A 595 15.72 -8.72 -10.91
N SER A 596 16.29 -7.68 -11.54
CA SER A 596 15.51 -6.70 -12.31
C SER A 596 14.77 -7.35 -13.48
N GLN A 597 15.48 -8.11 -14.30
CA GLN A 597 14.88 -8.78 -15.47
C GLN A 597 13.92 -9.89 -15.05
N GLY A 598 14.26 -10.63 -13.99
CA GLY A 598 13.41 -11.67 -13.42
C GLY A 598 12.08 -11.08 -12.94
N ALA A 599 12.11 -10.09 -12.09
CA ALA A 599 10.91 -9.44 -11.54
C ALA A 599 9.96 -8.93 -12.62
N LEU A 600 10.47 -8.15 -13.58
CA LEU A 600 9.66 -7.56 -14.64
C LEU A 600 9.13 -8.59 -15.66
N LYS A 601 9.80 -9.72 -15.82
CA LYS A 601 9.30 -10.81 -16.65
C LYS A 601 8.18 -11.58 -15.96
N GLU A 602 8.40 -11.95 -14.72
CA GLU A 602 7.49 -12.82 -13.97
C GLU A 602 6.20 -12.08 -13.54
N MET A 603 6.23 -10.76 -13.31
CA MET A 603 5.03 -9.99 -12.97
C MET A 603 4.02 -9.81 -14.10
N ARG A 604 4.38 -10.10 -15.37
CA ARG A 604 3.52 -9.80 -16.53
C ARG A 604 2.16 -10.49 -16.46
N MET A 605 2.14 -11.78 -16.16
CA MET A 605 0.89 -12.54 -16.11
C MET A 605 -0.02 -12.14 -14.94
N PRO A 606 0.48 -12.00 -13.70
CA PRO A 606 -0.30 -11.40 -12.62
C PRO A 606 -0.93 -10.05 -12.98
N ALA A 607 -0.13 -9.15 -13.59
CA ALA A 607 -0.61 -7.83 -14.01
C ALA A 607 -1.72 -7.90 -15.09
N ILE A 608 -1.55 -8.76 -16.09
CA ILE A 608 -2.56 -8.96 -17.13
C ILE A 608 -3.87 -9.48 -16.53
N ILE A 609 -3.80 -10.46 -15.65
CA ILE A 609 -5.00 -11.04 -15.03
C ILE A 609 -5.75 -9.99 -14.19
N SER A 610 -5.06 -9.20 -13.39
CA SER A 610 -5.70 -8.19 -12.54
C SER A 610 -6.48 -7.13 -13.32
N ILE A 611 -6.03 -6.77 -14.53
CA ILE A 611 -6.65 -5.73 -15.36
C ILE A 611 -7.67 -6.35 -16.35
N ILE A 612 -7.27 -7.39 -17.06
CA ILE A 612 -8.04 -7.88 -18.21
C ILE A 612 -9.15 -8.84 -17.78
N PHE A 613 -8.97 -9.61 -16.72
CA PHE A 613 -9.96 -10.60 -16.30
C PHE A 613 -11.34 -9.99 -15.98
N PRO A 614 -11.47 -8.93 -15.14
CA PRO A 614 -12.77 -8.32 -14.89
C PRO A 614 -13.40 -7.70 -16.13
N VAL A 615 -12.60 -7.18 -17.07
CA VAL A 615 -13.08 -6.63 -18.36
C VAL A 615 -13.67 -7.73 -19.23
N ILE A 616 -12.95 -8.83 -19.41
CA ILE A 616 -13.46 -9.98 -20.18
C ILE A 616 -14.73 -10.54 -19.54
N ALA A 617 -14.72 -10.72 -18.21
CA ALA A 617 -15.89 -11.21 -17.48
C ALA A 617 -17.11 -10.30 -17.66
N GLY A 618 -16.92 -8.98 -17.63
CA GLY A 618 -17.98 -8.00 -17.83
C GLY A 618 -18.57 -8.03 -19.24
N PHE A 619 -17.75 -8.11 -20.27
CA PHE A 619 -18.23 -8.24 -21.65
C PHE A 619 -18.85 -9.62 -21.98
N LEU A 620 -18.43 -10.69 -21.30
CA LEU A 620 -19.02 -12.00 -21.49
C LEU A 620 -20.34 -12.16 -20.73
N PHE A 621 -20.33 -11.84 -19.43
CA PHE A 621 -21.39 -12.23 -18.50
C PHE A 621 -22.20 -11.06 -17.92
N GLY A 622 -21.78 -9.83 -18.19
CA GLY A 622 -22.48 -8.61 -17.74
C GLY A 622 -22.19 -8.19 -16.28
N PRO A 623 -22.85 -7.10 -15.85
CA PRO A 623 -22.53 -6.43 -14.59
C PRO A 623 -22.87 -7.24 -13.32
N TYR A 624 -23.90 -8.08 -13.37
CA TYR A 624 -24.26 -8.94 -12.23
C TYR A 624 -23.17 -9.96 -11.90
N PHE A 625 -22.60 -10.57 -12.93
CA PHE A 625 -21.46 -11.47 -12.73
C PHE A 625 -20.25 -10.75 -12.17
N VAL A 626 -19.94 -9.56 -12.71
CA VAL A 626 -18.82 -8.73 -12.21
C VAL A 626 -19.05 -8.30 -10.77
N GLY A 627 -20.26 -7.91 -10.39
CA GLY A 627 -20.59 -7.60 -9.00
C GLY A 627 -20.32 -8.78 -8.07
N GLY A 628 -20.75 -9.99 -8.46
CA GLY A 628 -20.41 -11.22 -7.74
C GLY A 628 -18.90 -11.47 -7.69
N LEU A 629 -18.20 -11.31 -8.82
CA LEU A 629 -16.75 -11.47 -8.94
C LEU A 629 -15.99 -10.56 -7.94
N LEU A 630 -16.37 -9.29 -7.88
CA LEU A 630 -15.74 -8.32 -6.97
C LEU A 630 -15.98 -8.67 -5.50
N ILE A 631 -17.20 -9.11 -5.14
CA ILE A 631 -17.49 -9.55 -3.76
C ILE A 631 -16.61 -10.75 -3.40
N GLY A 632 -16.62 -11.80 -4.23
CA GLY A 632 -15.85 -13.02 -3.97
C GLY A 632 -14.35 -12.75 -3.87
N ALA A 633 -13.81 -11.97 -4.82
CA ALA A 633 -12.40 -11.59 -4.83
C ALA A 633 -12.01 -10.77 -3.59
N THR A 634 -12.81 -9.77 -3.23
CA THR A 634 -12.53 -8.91 -2.08
C THR A 634 -12.51 -9.71 -0.77
N LEU A 635 -13.53 -10.52 -0.51
CA LEU A 635 -13.61 -11.32 0.72
C LEU A 635 -12.46 -12.32 0.83
N SER A 636 -12.14 -13.00 -0.26
CA SER A 636 -11.07 -13.99 -0.31
C SER A 636 -9.68 -13.34 -0.18
N ALA A 637 -9.45 -12.23 -0.89
CA ALA A 637 -8.17 -11.53 -0.87
C ALA A 637 -7.86 -10.92 0.50
N ILE A 638 -8.84 -10.31 1.17
CA ILE A 638 -8.66 -9.74 2.52
C ILE A 638 -8.19 -10.83 3.49
N MET A 639 -8.85 -12.00 3.49
CA MET A 639 -8.47 -13.12 4.36
C MET A 639 -7.06 -13.63 4.04
N LEU A 640 -6.74 -13.79 2.76
CA LEU A 640 -5.42 -14.24 2.33
C LEU A 640 -4.33 -13.22 2.65
N ALA A 641 -4.58 -11.91 2.44
CA ALA A 641 -3.61 -10.86 2.72
C ALA A 641 -3.27 -10.79 4.22
N ILE A 642 -4.27 -10.83 5.11
CA ILE A 642 -4.05 -10.87 6.56
C ILE A 642 -3.29 -12.15 6.95
N PHE A 643 -3.71 -13.30 6.41
CA PHE A 643 -3.06 -14.58 6.68
C PHE A 643 -1.59 -14.54 6.27
N THR A 644 -1.28 -14.18 5.04
CA THR A 644 0.08 -14.21 4.49
C THR A 644 0.97 -13.18 5.15
N GLY A 645 0.48 -11.96 5.38
CA GLY A 645 1.21 -10.90 6.05
C GLY A 645 1.57 -11.25 7.49
N ASN A 646 0.61 -11.75 8.26
CA ASN A 646 0.84 -12.08 9.67
C ASN A 646 1.60 -13.39 9.85
N ALA A 647 1.40 -14.41 9.01
CA ALA A 647 2.19 -15.65 9.07
C ALA A 647 3.67 -15.36 8.78
N GLY A 648 3.96 -14.63 7.69
CA GLY A 648 5.31 -14.27 7.31
C GLY A 648 6.01 -13.41 8.36
N GLY A 649 5.33 -12.37 8.87
CA GLY A 649 5.88 -11.53 9.94
C GLY A 649 6.13 -12.28 11.25
N ALA A 650 5.29 -13.27 11.56
CA ALA A 650 5.47 -14.09 12.76
C ALA A 650 6.65 -15.08 12.64
N TRP A 651 6.93 -15.63 11.44
CA TRP A 651 8.13 -16.44 11.22
C TRP A 651 9.42 -15.61 11.33
N ASP A 652 9.48 -14.45 10.71
CA ASP A 652 10.62 -13.54 10.76
C ASP A 652 10.94 -13.13 12.21
N ASN A 653 9.93 -12.61 12.93
CA ASN A 653 10.11 -12.25 14.32
C ASN A 653 10.34 -13.47 15.25
N GLY A 654 9.89 -14.65 14.87
CA GLY A 654 10.22 -15.90 15.55
C GLY A 654 11.70 -16.24 15.44
N LYS A 655 12.32 -16.04 14.27
CA LYS A 655 13.76 -16.14 14.04
C LYS A 655 14.52 -15.14 14.91
N LYS A 656 14.13 -13.85 14.88
CA LYS A 656 14.76 -12.78 15.69
C LYS A 656 14.64 -13.03 17.19
N TYR A 657 13.55 -13.65 17.66
CA TYR A 657 13.40 -14.09 19.06
C TYR A 657 14.44 -15.13 19.46
N ILE A 658 14.76 -16.08 18.58
CA ILE A 658 15.84 -17.06 18.84
C ILE A 658 17.21 -16.37 18.82
N GLU A 659 17.45 -15.50 17.86
CA GLU A 659 18.71 -14.74 17.72
C GLU A 659 19.01 -13.84 18.93
N SER A 660 17.99 -13.30 19.57
CA SER A 660 18.13 -12.48 20.79
C SER A 660 18.60 -13.29 22.02
N GLY A 661 18.70 -14.62 21.90
CA GLY A 661 19.06 -15.49 23.03
C GLY A 661 17.94 -15.71 24.05
N ALA A 662 16.71 -15.35 23.71
CA ALA A 662 15.53 -15.49 24.58
C ALA A 662 15.17 -16.97 24.85
N ILE A 663 15.70 -17.89 24.05
CA ILE A 663 15.55 -19.34 24.25
C ILE A 663 16.85 -19.90 24.80
N GLU A 664 16.82 -20.43 26.00
CA GLU A 664 17.99 -20.99 26.69
C GLU A 664 18.65 -22.09 25.84
N GLY A 665 19.96 -21.98 25.63
CA GLY A 665 20.75 -22.93 24.84
C GLY A 665 20.55 -22.85 23.33
N GLN A 666 19.79 -21.89 22.83
CA GLN A 666 19.56 -21.68 21.40
C GLN A 666 19.90 -20.22 21.02
N GLY A 667 20.59 -20.03 19.92
CA GLY A 667 20.99 -18.72 19.40
C GLY A 667 21.35 -18.83 17.92
N LYS A 668 22.00 -17.82 17.35
CA LYS A 668 22.48 -17.86 15.97
C LYS A 668 23.34 -19.11 15.73
N GLY A 669 23.06 -19.85 14.63
CA GLY A 669 23.75 -21.10 14.27
C GLY A 669 23.31 -22.35 15.05
N SER A 670 22.27 -22.26 15.89
CA SER A 670 21.69 -23.44 16.54
C SER A 670 20.71 -24.17 15.60
N PRO A 671 20.41 -25.48 15.84
CA PRO A 671 19.40 -26.19 15.04
C PRO A 671 18.01 -25.54 15.04
N ALA A 672 17.63 -24.88 16.14
CA ALA A 672 16.37 -24.12 16.20
C ALA A 672 16.44 -22.85 15.33
N HIS A 673 17.59 -22.18 15.28
CA HIS A 673 17.79 -21.05 14.40
C HIS A 673 17.71 -21.48 12.92
N ASP A 674 18.37 -22.57 12.54
CA ASP A 674 18.32 -23.08 11.15
C ASP A 674 16.87 -23.43 10.75
N ALA A 675 16.09 -24.04 11.64
CA ALA A 675 14.69 -24.32 11.42
C ALA A 675 13.84 -23.04 11.28
N ALA A 676 14.16 -21.99 12.06
CA ALA A 676 13.49 -20.70 11.99
C ALA A 676 13.84 -19.94 10.69
N VAL A 677 15.07 -20.01 10.22
CA VAL A 677 15.51 -19.47 8.90
C VAL A 677 14.70 -20.10 7.77
N VAL A 678 14.46 -21.42 7.81
CA VAL A 678 13.59 -22.07 6.80
C VAL A 678 12.16 -21.53 6.87
N GLY A 679 11.62 -21.31 8.07
CA GLY A 679 10.29 -20.72 8.25
C GLY A 679 10.20 -19.30 7.70
N ASP A 680 11.18 -18.47 7.97
CA ASP A 680 11.29 -17.10 7.48
C ASP A 680 11.38 -17.06 5.94
N THR A 681 12.28 -17.86 5.35
CA THR A 681 12.42 -17.98 3.88
C THR A 681 11.10 -18.40 3.19
N VAL A 682 10.28 -19.26 3.83
CA VAL A 682 8.93 -19.60 3.33
C VAL A 682 7.97 -18.45 3.52
N GLY A 683 8.11 -17.69 4.60
CA GLY A 683 7.25 -16.55 4.94
C GLY A 683 7.49 -15.30 4.08
N ASP A 684 8.72 -15.09 3.62
CA ASP A 684 9.13 -13.89 2.88
C ASP A 684 8.30 -13.62 1.62
N PRO A 685 8.12 -14.57 0.67
CA PRO A 685 7.24 -14.37 -0.46
C PRO A 685 5.80 -14.06 -0.07
N LEU A 686 5.34 -14.60 1.06
CA LEU A 686 3.97 -14.41 1.54
C LEU A 686 3.76 -13.00 2.11
N LYS A 687 4.67 -12.53 3.01
CA LYS A 687 4.50 -11.25 3.71
C LYS A 687 4.81 -10.02 2.85
N ASP A 688 5.79 -10.13 1.93
CA ASP A 688 6.34 -8.97 1.22
C ASP A 688 5.93 -8.90 -0.25
N THR A 689 5.46 -10.03 -0.84
CA THR A 689 4.98 -10.07 -2.22
C THR A 689 3.49 -10.37 -2.30
N VAL A 690 3.04 -11.52 -1.79
CA VAL A 690 1.65 -11.98 -1.96
C VAL A 690 0.67 -11.09 -1.21
N GLY A 691 0.88 -10.87 0.10
CA GLY A 691 -0.04 -10.09 0.94
C GLY A 691 -0.34 -8.72 0.36
N PRO A 692 0.67 -7.86 0.17
CA PRO A 692 0.47 -6.54 -0.40
C PRO A 692 -0.06 -6.54 -1.84
N SER A 693 0.31 -7.53 -2.65
CA SER A 693 -0.19 -7.62 -4.04
C SER A 693 -1.68 -7.96 -4.11
N LEU A 694 -2.22 -8.69 -3.13
CA LEU A 694 -3.64 -8.97 -3.03
C LEU A 694 -4.47 -7.70 -2.79
N ASP A 695 -3.95 -6.77 -2.00
CA ASP A 695 -4.59 -5.46 -1.77
C ASP A 695 -4.71 -4.67 -3.08
N ILE A 696 -3.67 -4.70 -3.90
CA ILE A 696 -3.68 -4.04 -5.21
C ILE A 696 -4.63 -4.76 -6.17
N LEU A 697 -4.63 -6.09 -6.17
CA LEU A 697 -5.52 -6.89 -7.03
C LEU A 697 -6.99 -6.44 -6.88
N ILE A 698 -7.50 -6.38 -5.63
CA ILE A 698 -8.90 -6.03 -5.39
C ILE A 698 -9.22 -4.58 -5.77
N LYS A 699 -8.29 -3.66 -5.55
CA LYS A 699 -8.46 -2.25 -5.91
C LYS A 699 -8.46 -2.05 -7.43
N ILE A 700 -7.51 -2.65 -8.14
CA ILE A 700 -7.46 -2.59 -9.61
C ILE A 700 -8.70 -3.20 -10.22
N MET A 701 -9.10 -4.40 -9.80
CA MET A 701 -10.30 -5.05 -10.30
C MET A 701 -11.54 -4.18 -10.09
N SER A 702 -11.70 -3.59 -8.90
CA SER A 702 -12.83 -2.71 -8.58
C SER A 702 -12.80 -1.44 -9.43
N THR A 703 -11.65 -0.78 -9.56
CA THR A 703 -11.51 0.47 -10.30
C THR A 703 -11.66 0.26 -11.82
N VAL A 704 -11.08 -0.80 -12.38
CA VAL A 704 -11.26 -1.17 -13.80
C VAL A 704 -12.72 -1.49 -14.09
N SER A 705 -13.37 -2.25 -13.20
CA SER A 705 -14.80 -2.57 -13.34
C SER A 705 -15.66 -1.32 -13.27
N LEU A 706 -15.35 -0.38 -12.36
CA LEU A 706 -16.04 0.90 -12.23
C LEU A 706 -15.93 1.74 -13.50
N VAL A 707 -14.73 1.84 -14.08
CA VAL A 707 -14.50 2.59 -15.34
C VAL A 707 -15.27 1.97 -16.52
N ALA A 708 -15.35 0.63 -16.59
CA ALA A 708 -16.01 -0.09 -17.66
C ALA A 708 -17.51 -0.41 -17.41
N ALA A 709 -18.05 -0.02 -16.25
CA ALA A 709 -19.38 -0.43 -15.77
C ALA A 709 -20.49 -0.24 -16.80
N VAL A 710 -20.64 0.97 -17.34
CA VAL A 710 -21.70 1.32 -18.32
C VAL A 710 -21.60 0.48 -19.58
N MET A 711 -20.38 0.11 -20.01
CA MET A 711 -20.17 -0.73 -21.18
C MET A 711 -20.61 -2.17 -20.93
N PHE A 712 -20.38 -2.72 -19.74
CA PHE A 712 -20.84 -4.07 -19.38
C PHE A 712 -22.36 -4.18 -19.40
N TYR A 713 -23.06 -3.12 -19.05
CA TYR A 713 -24.51 -3.07 -19.07
C TYR A 713 -25.06 -3.05 -20.50
N ASN A 714 -24.44 -2.25 -21.37
CA ASN A 714 -24.91 -2.03 -22.75
C ASN A 714 -24.43 -3.10 -23.75
N TYR A 715 -23.23 -3.67 -23.52
CA TYR A 715 -22.54 -4.53 -24.48
C TYR A 715 -22.01 -5.81 -23.82
N ASN A 716 -22.89 -6.74 -23.42
CA ASN A 716 -22.46 -8.05 -22.94
C ASN A 716 -23.02 -9.18 -23.80
N LEU A 717 -22.26 -10.29 -23.90
CA LEU A 717 -22.58 -11.41 -24.79
C LEU A 717 -23.85 -12.15 -24.36
N LEU A 718 -24.11 -12.27 -23.05
CA LEU A 718 -25.35 -12.90 -22.55
C LEU A 718 -26.59 -12.11 -22.97
N TYR A 719 -26.52 -10.79 -22.92
CA TYR A 719 -27.61 -9.93 -23.37
C TYR A 719 -27.82 -10.04 -24.88
N LEU A 720 -26.73 -10.05 -25.67
CA LEU A 720 -26.79 -10.13 -27.12
C LEU A 720 -27.36 -11.48 -27.62
N ILE A 721 -27.05 -12.58 -26.93
CA ILE A 721 -27.45 -13.92 -27.37
C ILE A 721 -28.81 -14.33 -26.75
N PHE A 722 -29.02 -14.06 -25.48
CA PHE A 722 -30.13 -14.60 -24.69
C PHE A 722 -31.13 -13.55 -24.22
N GLY A 723 -30.87 -12.26 -24.41
CA GLY A 723 -31.70 -11.16 -23.91
C GLY A 723 -31.67 -11.04 -22.35
N ILE A 724 -30.72 -11.67 -21.66
CA ILE A 724 -30.57 -11.63 -20.21
C ILE A 724 -29.77 -10.39 -19.84
N LYS A 725 -30.45 -9.41 -19.22
CA LYS A 725 -29.84 -8.19 -18.67
C LYS A 725 -29.39 -8.40 -17.23
#